data_d84efa671e1014359f61f6b05ded5a66
#
_entry.id   d84efa671e1014359f61f6b05ded5a66
#
_cell.length_a   1.000
_cell.length_b   1.000
_cell.length_c   1.000
_cell.angle_alpha   90.00
_cell.angle_beta   90.00
_cell.angle_gamma   90.00
#
_symmetry.space_group_name_H-M   'P 1'
#
loop_
_entity.id
_entity.type
_entity.pdbx_description
1 polymer ?
#
loop_
_entity_poly.entity_id
_entity_poly.type
_entity_poly.pdbx_seq_one_letter_code
_entity_poly.pdbx_strand_id
1 'polypeptide(L)'
;DDNVRRYADGSLRYGWNWLDQAVGLDSIYDLATGEREARFDALEKLVGTNLDFVYVDIWGNNTGSSNDDSWQTRKLSKEINDNGWRMANEWGVANEYDATFQHWATDLTYGGYNQKGENSEVMRFLRNHQKDSWVADYPSYGGAAMMPLLGGYNMKDFEGWQGRNDYDTYITNLYTHDLTTKFIQHYKIVKWVDGDPVTAGAATNWVPDMEITLKDNDGDTLVLTRGSNDFSSDAYRERTMTLNGKVIAQGAPSRGDRSDSDIQNGRNKGTESYLLPWIWDSESGEKVAASKEKLYHWNTAGGTTTWEVPDGWENLKNVKVYKLTDLGKTDEKTVAVKNGRITLEAESETPYVVCKGEENNLKITWSEGMHIVDAGFNGGSDSLERNWKKSGDGEATIAKSQYSNPMLKLSGKVSMTQELTDLKAGQQYAVLVGIDNRSDAKAAMTVKNGDDVLATNYTTRSIAKNYVKAYTHSNSSATVDGSSYFQNMYVFFTAPESGKVTLTLSKEAGKGDSYFDDVRVVENDSHNITTNDKGEVVRFEQDFETNVQGIYPFVVGGIEGVEDNRIHLSERHDKYTQAGWDVKLMDDVLDGDWSVKINGLTQRSKLAYQTIPQNFRFEPGVTYKVSFDYQAGSDDTYGVVVGAGEYTGATNLETLKKSLGTTAHYEREIVGDITGQTWFGIYSTSTAPDLQGVNSSSAQANFGGYKELVLDNLVIEKVEQNITIDTLKDLIATAEGYNKEDYTAADWKKLDDALTKAKVAVNRDKTSADEIESAYYALNGAINYIASIDTNEESSTKNDISVEGVIATAGSEDGGTYGSNIGKAEYVLDNDVTTAWMTAYSGYATTIKNGEGWIDLQFPEAHTVDGLRYLPGPVTAGALVTIADYEIYVKTADSADYVKVSDGTWENTSSWKMAKFDPIENVTNVKLLAKSTKVYNWWAMAAEIRITSAAEATTDTEVVDKSGLTDALAEAKALNEADYTAESWAVLQTKIEAAEAVVNNADATNYDVQLALANLVDA
;
A
#
# COMPACT_ATOMS: atom_id res chain seq x y z
N ASP A 1 9.73 -26.87 24.63
CA ASP A 1 11.07 -26.49 25.13
C ASP A 1 12.13 -27.59 24.97
N ASP A 2 11.71 -28.85 25.02
CA ASP A 2 12.67 -29.98 24.98
C ASP A 2 13.25 -30.21 23.59
N ASN A 3 12.52 -29.77 22.54
CA ASN A 3 12.92 -29.95 21.14
C ASN A 3 13.87 -28.85 20.63
N VAL A 4 14.18 -27.84 21.46
CA VAL A 4 15.08 -26.76 21.05
C VAL A 4 16.55 -27.11 21.29
N ARG A 5 17.42 -26.67 20.38
CA ARG A 5 18.88 -26.89 20.49
C ARG A 5 19.46 -26.01 21.59
N ARG A 6 20.36 -26.62 22.35
CA ARG A 6 21.08 -25.94 23.44
C ARG A 6 22.60 -26.12 23.29
N TYR A 7 23.33 -25.16 23.81
CA TYR A 7 24.76 -25.30 24.02
C TYR A 7 25.03 -26.26 25.21
N ALA A 8 26.29 -26.68 25.38
CA ALA A 8 26.69 -27.59 26.44
C ALA A 8 26.42 -27.03 27.85
N ASP A 9 26.33 -25.72 28.03
CA ASP A 9 25.99 -25.05 29.27
C ASP A 9 24.48 -24.94 29.55
N GLY A 10 23.65 -25.47 28.62
CA GLY A 10 22.18 -25.44 28.71
C GLY A 10 21.51 -24.20 28.14
N SER A 11 22.28 -23.21 27.69
CA SER A 11 21.72 -22.03 27.03
C SER A 11 21.16 -22.36 25.65
N LEU A 12 20.12 -21.60 25.23
CA LEU A 12 19.46 -21.79 23.92
C LEU A 12 20.39 -21.41 22.75
N ARG A 13 20.29 -22.15 21.66
CA ARG A 13 20.93 -21.77 20.40
C ARG A 13 19.96 -20.95 19.58
N TYR A 14 20.21 -19.64 19.55
CA TYR A 14 19.40 -18.69 18.79
C TYR A 14 19.71 -18.73 17.31
N GLY A 15 18.67 -18.58 16.54
CA GLY A 15 18.71 -18.38 15.10
C GLY A 15 18.57 -16.91 14.72
N TRP A 16 17.94 -16.64 13.60
CA TRP A 16 17.70 -15.29 13.13
C TRP A 16 16.72 -14.54 14.04
N ASN A 17 16.93 -13.25 14.14
CA ASN A 17 15.96 -12.33 14.68
C ASN A 17 15.39 -11.51 13.53
N TRP A 18 14.21 -11.84 13.12
CA TRP A 18 13.52 -11.14 12.06
C TRP A 18 12.23 -10.52 12.58
N LEU A 19 11.12 -11.26 12.63
CA LEU A 19 9.89 -10.84 13.30
C LEU A 19 10.08 -10.96 14.80
N ASP A 20 10.56 -12.11 15.22
CA ASP A 20 10.89 -12.46 16.58
C ASP A 20 12.19 -13.25 16.65
N GLN A 21 12.65 -13.55 17.86
CA GLN A 21 13.87 -14.31 18.07
C GLN A 21 13.62 -15.79 17.81
N ALA A 22 14.16 -16.31 16.70
CA ALA A 22 14.13 -17.73 16.41
C ALA A 22 15.08 -18.51 17.33
N VAL A 23 14.74 -19.76 17.57
CA VAL A 23 15.62 -20.74 18.22
C VAL A 23 15.85 -21.92 17.31
N GLY A 24 17.02 -22.52 17.41
CA GLY A 24 17.33 -23.73 16.65
C GLY A 24 16.52 -24.93 17.15
N LEU A 25 15.94 -25.69 16.24
CA LEU A 25 15.24 -26.93 16.56
C LEU A 25 16.23 -28.11 16.55
N ASP A 26 16.07 -29.03 17.49
CA ASP A 26 16.73 -30.34 17.44
C ASP A 26 15.88 -31.31 16.61
N SER A 27 16.20 -31.42 15.35
CA SER A 27 15.39 -32.17 14.38
C SER A 27 15.37 -33.69 14.66
N ILE A 28 16.43 -34.23 15.29
CA ILE A 28 16.48 -35.66 15.67
C ILE A 28 15.56 -35.92 16.85
N TYR A 29 15.66 -35.09 17.87
CA TYR A 29 14.79 -35.21 19.04
C TYR A 29 13.33 -34.97 18.70
N ASP A 30 13.05 -33.98 17.90
CA ASP A 30 11.72 -33.63 17.41
C ASP A 30 11.04 -34.82 16.64
N LEU A 31 11.79 -35.48 15.79
CA LEU A 31 11.34 -36.70 15.14
C LEU A 31 11.13 -37.87 16.13
N ALA A 32 12.10 -38.08 17.06
CA ALA A 32 12.02 -39.19 17.99
C ALA A 32 10.88 -39.08 19.00
N THR A 33 10.45 -37.85 19.34
CA THR A 33 9.34 -37.59 20.26
C THR A 33 7.97 -37.60 19.59
N GLY A 34 7.91 -37.60 18.24
CA GLY A 34 6.67 -37.53 17.48
C GLY A 34 6.07 -36.12 17.37
N GLU A 35 6.74 -35.10 17.85
CA GLU A 35 6.25 -33.71 17.81
C GLU A 35 6.12 -33.20 16.36
N ARG A 36 7.03 -33.62 15.47
CA ARG A 36 6.95 -33.26 14.06
C ARG A 36 5.73 -33.88 13.38
N GLU A 37 5.47 -35.16 13.63
CA GLU A 37 4.28 -35.86 13.13
C GLU A 37 3.00 -35.19 13.65
N ALA A 38 2.96 -34.83 14.95
CA ALA A 38 1.82 -34.16 15.53
C ALA A 38 1.54 -32.78 14.89
N ARG A 39 2.57 -32.04 14.48
CA ARG A 39 2.42 -30.77 13.72
C ARG A 39 1.90 -30.99 12.32
N PHE A 40 2.35 -32.02 11.62
CA PHE A 40 1.78 -32.38 10.31
C PHE A 40 0.33 -32.82 10.41
N ASP A 41 -0.04 -33.60 11.41
CA ASP A 41 -1.43 -33.98 11.67
C ASP A 41 -2.31 -32.76 11.96
N ALA A 42 -1.80 -31.78 12.69
CA ALA A 42 -2.50 -30.54 12.95
C ALA A 42 -2.67 -29.70 11.67
N LEU A 43 -1.62 -29.61 10.85
CA LEU A 43 -1.67 -28.92 9.56
C LEU A 43 -2.67 -29.61 8.61
N GLU A 44 -2.66 -30.94 8.51
CA GLU A 44 -3.63 -31.70 7.68
C GLU A 44 -5.06 -31.42 8.09
N LYS A 45 -5.34 -31.37 9.39
CA LYS A 45 -6.70 -31.03 9.89
C LYS A 45 -7.12 -29.62 9.51
N LEU A 46 -6.18 -28.67 9.48
CA LEU A 46 -6.45 -27.28 9.16
C LEU A 46 -6.68 -27.07 7.66
N VAL A 47 -5.82 -27.63 6.82
CA VAL A 47 -5.83 -27.37 5.38
C VAL A 47 -6.68 -28.38 4.58
N GLY A 48 -6.90 -29.59 5.10
CA GLY A 48 -7.65 -30.65 4.41
C GLY A 48 -7.05 -30.95 3.04
N THR A 49 -7.90 -30.95 2.01
CA THR A 49 -7.49 -31.19 0.62
C THR A 49 -7.07 -29.93 -0.14
N ASN A 50 -6.95 -28.79 0.53
CA ASN A 50 -6.64 -27.52 -0.12
C ASN A 50 -5.14 -27.28 -0.30
N LEU A 51 -4.28 -28.17 0.21
CA LEU A 51 -2.83 -28.07 0.10
C LEU A 51 -2.30 -29.12 -0.87
N ASP A 52 -1.57 -28.67 -1.91
CA ASP A 52 -0.97 -29.56 -2.91
C ASP A 52 0.52 -29.81 -2.68
N PHE A 53 1.26 -28.84 -2.16
CA PHE A 53 2.68 -28.99 -1.89
C PHE A 53 3.17 -28.17 -0.69
N VAL A 54 4.31 -28.56 -0.14
CA VAL A 54 4.99 -27.86 0.96
C VAL A 54 6.39 -27.48 0.50
N TYR A 55 6.70 -26.18 0.51
CA TYR A 55 8.06 -25.66 0.31
C TYR A 55 8.75 -25.52 1.67
N VAL A 56 9.88 -26.18 1.82
CA VAL A 56 10.70 -26.12 3.03
C VAL A 56 11.88 -25.19 2.81
N ASP A 57 11.83 -24.06 3.48
CA ASP A 57 12.85 -23.02 3.43
C ASP A 57 13.91 -23.24 4.53
N ILE A 58 15.15 -22.94 4.23
CA ILE A 58 16.28 -22.95 5.18
C ILE A 58 16.35 -24.23 6.05
N TRP A 59 15.97 -25.34 5.48
CA TRP A 59 16.20 -26.65 6.13
C TRP A 59 17.66 -27.04 5.95
N GLY A 60 18.44 -26.89 6.98
CA GLY A 60 19.89 -27.10 6.87
C GLY A 60 20.51 -27.79 8.07
N ASN A 61 21.81 -27.82 8.07
CA ASN A 61 22.72 -28.47 8.96
C ASN A 61 22.43 -28.22 10.45
N ASN A 62 21.60 -29.06 11.03
CA ASN A 62 21.18 -28.90 12.41
C ASN A 62 21.95 -29.82 13.37
N THR A 63 22.52 -30.89 12.86
CA THR A 63 23.20 -31.89 13.69
C THR A 63 24.71 -31.71 13.72
N GLY A 64 25.29 -30.99 12.75
CA GLY A 64 26.72 -30.85 12.57
C GLY A 64 27.40 -32.09 11.91
N SER A 65 26.58 -33.00 11.39
CA SER A 65 27.00 -34.18 10.63
C SER A 65 26.27 -34.24 9.29
N SER A 66 26.99 -34.25 8.18
CA SER A 66 26.41 -34.35 6.84
C SER A 66 25.53 -35.60 6.65
N ASN A 67 25.87 -36.71 7.28
CA ASN A 67 25.12 -37.94 7.18
C ASN A 67 23.78 -37.84 7.94
N ASP A 68 23.81 -37.27 9.13
CA ASP A 68 22.60 -37.09 9.94
C ASP A 68 21.67 -36.07 9.31
N ASP A 69 22.23 -34.99 8.78
CA ASP A 69 21.47 -33.98 8.07
C ASP A 69 20.78 -34.54 6.81
N SER A 70 21.49 -35.36 6.02
CA SER A 70 20.94 -36.04 4.86
C SER A 70 19.79 -36.98 5.25
N TRP A 71 20.01 -37.76 6.33
CA TRP A 71 18.98 -38.67 6.84
C TRP A 71 17.74 -37.93 7.31
N GLN A 72 17.87 -36.82 8.05
CA GLN A 72 16.78 -36.00 8.51
C GLN A 72 15.99 -35.39 7.34
N THR A 73 16.68 -34.88 6.32
CA THR A 73 16.07 -34.31 5.14
C THR A 73 15.22 -35.33 4.39
N ARG A 74 15.74 -36.54 4.21
CA ARG A 74 14.97 -37.62 3.56
C ARG A 74 13.75 -38.05 4.37
N LYS A 75 13.84 -38.07 5.69
CA LYS A 75 12.70 -38.37 6.57
C LYS A 75 11.63 -37.29 6.48
N LEU A 76 12.02 -36.03 6.49
CA LEU A 76 11.08 -34.92 6.31
C LEU A 76 10.38 -34.98 4.95
N SER A 77 11.15 -35.20 3.87
CA SER A 77 10.58 -35.32 2.54
C SER A 77 9.57 -36.46 2.44
N LYS A 78 9.90 -37.59 3.06
CA LYS A 78 8.98 -38.74 3.09
C LYS A 78 7.69 -38.44 3.86
N GLU A 79 7.77 -37.80 5.01
CA GLU A 79 6.60 -37.41 5.79
C GLU A 79 5.68 -36.46 5.02
N ILE A 80 6.23 -35.49 4.34
CA ILE A 80 5.46 -34.57 3.48
C ILE A 80 4.77 -35.34 2.36
N ASN A 81 5.51 -36.20 1.65
CA ASN A 81 4.95 -36.98 0.55
C ASN A 81 3.92 -38.03 1.02
N ASP A 82 4.12 -38.64 2.19
CA ASP A 82 3.20 -39.62 2.76
C ASP A 82 1.86 -38.99 3.18
N ASN A 83 1.83 -37.67 3.49
CA ASN A 83 0.61 -36.90 3.71
C ASN A 83 -0.13 -36.55 2.39
N GLY A 84 0.40 -36.95 1.25
CA GLY A 84 -0.18 -36.66 -0.06
C GLY A 84 0.24 -35.33 -0.65
N TRP A 85 1.09 -34.57 0.03
CA TRP A 85 1.62 -33.30 -0.45
C TRP A 85 2.91 -33.53 -1.24
N ARG A 86 3.20 -32.65 -2.20
CA ARG A 86 4.47 -32.68 -2.92
C ARG A 86 5.53 -31.91 -2.15
N MET A 87 6.71 -32.49 -2.00
CA MET A 87 7.85 -31.83 -1.37
C MET A 87 8.51 -30.86 -2.33
N ALA A 88 8.84 -29.68 -1.83
CA ALA A 88 9.73 -28.71 -2.46
C ALA A 88 10.67 -28.12 -1.41
N ASN A 89 11.87 -27.65 -1.78
CA ASN A 89 12.82 -27.08 -0.84
C ASN A 89 13.76 -26.03 -1.45
N GLU A 90 14.41 -25.27 -0.58
CA GLU A 90 15.34 -24.23 -0.99
C GLU A 90 16.65 -24.85 -1.56
N TRP A 91 17.22 -25.82 -0.88
CA TRP A 91 18.36 -26.61 -1.40
C TRP A 91 18.27 -28.06 -1.00
N GLY A 92 18.78 -28.90 -1.89
CA GLY A 92 18.77 -30.33 -1.69
C GLY A 92 19.94 -30.81 -0.80
N VAL A 93 19.57 -31.57 0.23
CA VAL A 93 20.52 -32.36 1.01
C VAL A 93 19.99 -33.77 1.03
N ALA A 94 20.31 -34.53 -0.01
CA ALA A 94 19.95 -35.93 -0.21
C ALA A 94 18.46 -36.22 -0.40
N ASN A 95 17.68 -35.27 -0.90
CA ASN A 95 16.25 -35.41 -1.19
C ASN A 95 15.87 -35.08 -2.64
N GLU A 96 16.84 -35.16 -3.54
CA GLU A 96 16.67 -34.81 -4.97
C GLU A 96 15.59 -35.64 -5.67
N TYR A 97 15.39 -36.87 -5.23
CA TYR A 97 14.38 -37.78 -5.79
C TYR A 97 13.00 -37.67 -5.12
N ASP A 98 12.98 -37.08 -3.93
CA ASP A 98 11.73 -36.88 -3.18
C ASP A 98 11.08 -35.52 -3.47
N ALA A 99 11.88 -34.52 -3.85
CA ALA A 99 11.43 -33.17 -4.09
C ALA A 99 10.87 -32.99 -5.51
N THR A 100 9.73 -32.31 -5.61
CA THR A 100 9.15 -31.89 -6.90
C THR A 100 10.03 -30.83 -7.55
N PHE A 101 10.59 -29.92 -6.76
CA PHE A 101 11.56 -28.93 -7.19
C PHE A 101 12.45 -28.46 -6.04
N GLN A 102 13.61 -27.92 -6.40
CA GLN A 102 14.56 -27.31 -5.48
C GLN A 102 15.02 -25.96 -6.02
N HIS A 103 15.00 -24.96 -5.17
CA HIS A 103 15.30 -23.59 -5.52
C HIS A 103 16.71 -23.39 -6.08
N TRP A 104 17.71 -23.94 -5.39
CA TRP A 104 19.12 -23.76 -5.77
C TRP A 104 19.66 -24.84 -6.72
N ALA A 105 18.94 -25.90 -6.94
CA ALA A 105 19.40 -27.02 -7.76
C ALA A 105 18.93 -26.96 -9.22
N THR A 106 18.48 -25.83 -9.67
CA THR A 106 18.13 -25.58 -11.08
C THR A 106 19.34 -25.39 -11.97
N ASP A 107 20.51 -25.26 -11.37
CA ASP A 107 21.77 -25.20 -12.07
C ASP A 107 22.03 -26.51 -12.81
N LEU A 108 22.21 -26.39 -14.10
CA LEU A 108 22.50 -27.52 -15.00
C LEU A 108 23.83 -28.21 -14.70
N THR A 109 24.64 -27.61 -13.85
CA THR A 109 25.87 -28.15 -13.35
C THR A 109 25.73 -28.80 -11.97
N TYR A 110 24.50 -28.98 -11.48
CA TYR A 110 24.26 -29.65 -10.21
C TYR A 110 25.01 -30.98 -10.12
N GLY A 111 25.86 -31.14 -9.11
CA GLY A 111 26.81 -32.21 -8.98
C GLY A 111 28.18 -31.96 -9.62
N GLY A 112 28.39 -30.76 -10.17
CA GLY A 112 29.64 -30.26 -10.75
C GLY A 112 29.66 -30.22 -12.27
N TYR A 113 30.50 -29.36 -12.81
CA TYR A 113 30.65 -29.14 -14.26
C TYR A 113 30.90 -30.42 -15.09
N ASN A 114 31.50 -31.40 -14.51
CA ASN A 114 31.81 -32.67 -15.18
C ASN A 114 30.59 -33.57 -15.34
N GLN A 115 29.44 -33.20 -14.76
CA GLN A 115 28.25 -34.05 -14.72
C GLN A 115 27.13 -33.53 -15.63
N LYS A 116 27.43 -32.59 -16.48
CA LYS A 116 26.47 -32.06 -17.46
C LYS A 116 25.83 -33.19 -18.27
N GLY A 117 24.52 -33.31 -18.16
CA GLY A 117 23.76 -34.35 -18.84
C GLY A 117 23.81 -35.75 -18.24
N GLU A 118 24.72 -36.03 -17.32
CA GLU A 118 24.83 -37.39 -16.72
C GLU A 118 23.68 -37.66 -15.75
N ASN A 119 23.23 -36.65 -15.02
CA ASN A 119 22.05 -36.70 -14.11
C ASN A 119 20.77 -36.28 -14.81
N SER A 120 20.65 -36.58 -16.08
CA SER A 120 19.54 -36.02 -16.90
C SER A 120 18.14 -36.33 -16.40
N GLU A 121 17.93 -37.48 -15.74
CA GLU A 121 16.60 -37.80 -15.18
C GLU A 121 16.26 -36.91 -13.98
N VAL A 122 17.19 -36.73 -13.06
CA VAL A 122 17.02 -35.85 -11.90
C VAL A 122 16.92 -34.42 -12.37
N MET A 123 17.81 -33.97 -13.25
CA MET A 123 17.79 -32.59 -13.78
C MET A 123 16.52 -32.27 -14.55
N ARG A 124 15.88 -33.25 -15.14
CA ARG A 124 14.58 -33.05 -15.80
C ARG A 124 13.50 -32.62 -14.82
N PHE A 125 13.52 -33.08 -13.59
CA PHE A 125 12.60 -32.66 -12.54
C PHE A 125 13.04 -31.36 -11.85
N LEU A 126 14.32 -31.31 -11.45
CA LEU A 126 14.83 -30.17 -10.66
C LEU A 126 14.89 -28.86 -11.43
N ARG A 127 15.21 -28.88 -12.73
CA ARG A 127 15.19 -27.66 -13.56
C ARG A 127 13.81 -27.04 -13.73
N ASN A 128 12.81 -27.71 -13.19
CA ASN A 128 11.45 -27.24 -13.21
C ASN A 128 11.21 -26.03 -12.35
N HIS A 129 12.13 -25.72 -11.47
CA HIS A 129 11.97 -24.64 -10.52
C HIS A 129 13.10 -23.63 -10.59
N GLN A 130 12.72 -22.39 -10.66
CA GLN A 130 13.60 -21.24 -10.49
C GLN A 130 12.78 -20.09 -9.91
N LYS A 131 12.73 -19.99 -8.61
CA LYS A 131 12.07 -18.85 -7.96
C LYS A 131 12.80 -17.56 -8.29
N ASP A 132 14.13 -17.63 -8.17
CA ASP A 132 14.99 -16.50 -8.43
C ASP A 132 15.78 -16.80 -9.69
N SER A 133 15.33 -16.32 -10.83
CA SER A 133 16.07 -16.46 -12.08
C SER A 133 17.49 -15.89 -12.00
N TRP A 134 17.77 -15.05 -11.01
CA TRP A 134 19.08 -14.51 -10.74
C TRP A 134 20.14 -15.59 -10.45
N VAL A 135 19.80 -16.71 -9.85
CA VAL A 135 20.73 -17.82 -9.62
C VAL A 135 21.24 -18.37 -10.93
N ALA A 136 20.37 -18.59 -11.91
CA ALA A 136 20.74 -19.00 -13.26
C ALA A 136 21.32 -17.87 -14.11
N ASP A 137 20.94 -16.65 -13.80
CA ASP A 137 21.33 -15.45 -14.55
C ASP A 137 22.66 -14.84 -14.10
N TYR A 138 23.15 -15.21 -12.92
CA TYR A 138 24.37 -14.63 -12.35
C TYR A 138 25.54 -15.61 -12.39
N PRO A 139 26.46 -15.46 -13.34
CA PRO A 139 27.64 -16.31 -13.44
C PRO A 139 28.54 -16.31 -12.20
N SER A 140 28.46 -15.28 -11.37
CA SER A 140 29.21 -15.16 -10.12
C SER A 140 28.90 -16.24 -9.09
N TYR A 141 27.75 -16.89 -9.20
CA TYR A 141 27.38 -18.00 -8.31
C TYR A 141 27.87 -19.37 -8.84
N GLY A 142 28.58 -19.38 -9.96
CA GLY A 142 29.06 -20.62 -10.56
C GLY A 142 27.98 -21.49 -11.19
N GLY A 143 26.75 -20.97 -11.23
CA GLY A 143 25.60 -21.59 -11.84
C GLY A 143 25.52 -21.39 -13.35
N ALA A 144 24.34 -21.60 -13.92
CA ALA A 144 24.10 -21.37 -15.33
C ALA A 144 24.37 -19.89 -15.71
N ALA A 145 24.91 -19.69 -16.91
CA ALA A 145 25.08 -18.37 -17.45
C ALA A 145 23.69 -17.71 -17.66
N MET A 146 23.69 -16.40 -17.74
CA MET A 146 22.49 -15.63 -18.05
C MET A 146 21.73 -16.25 -19.25
N MET A 147 20.47 -16.63 -19.06
CA MET A 147 19.63 -17.32 -20.05
C MET A 147 20.19 -18.68 -20.49
N PRO A 148 20.21 -19.69 -19.64
CA PRO A 148 20.63 -21.05 -20.01
C PRO A 148 19.71 -21.63 -21.11
N LEU A 149 20.23 -22.49 -21.99
CA LEU A 149 19.47 -23.07 -23.09
C LEU A 149 18.26 -23.88 -22.62
N LEU A 150 18.39 -24.61 -21.53
CA LEU A 150 17.28 -25.38 -20.97
C LEU A 150 16.28 -24.48 -20.21
N GLY A 151 16.66 -23.26 -19.91
CA GLY A 151 15.85 -22.34 -19.13
C GLY A 151 15.68 -22.75 -17.67
N GLY A 152 14.87 -22.03 -16.98
CA GLY A 152 14.38 -22.29 -15.64
C GLY A 152 13.07 -21.55 -15.45
N TYR A 153 12.25 -21.93 -14.47
CA TYR A 153 11.03 -21.20 -14.18
C TYR A 153 11.33 -19.93 -13.46
N ASN A 154 10.57 -18.94 -13.80
CA ASN A 154 10.52 -17.71 -13.08
C ASN A 154 9.26 -17.70 -12.22
N MET A 155 9.37 -18.26 -11.03
CA MET A 155 8.27 -18.19 -10.07
C MET A 155 8.20 -16.78 -9.52
N LYS A 156 7.16 -16.08 -9.89
CA LYS A 156 6.79 -14.83 -9.28
C LYS A 156 5.63 -15.02 -8.32
N ASP A 157 5.62 -14.18 -7.32
CA ASP A 157 4.45 -13.95 -6.51
C ASP A 157 3.47 -13.12 -7.35
N PHE A 158 2.49 -13.79 -7.95
CA PHE A 158 1.45 -13.14 -8.76
C PHE A 158 0.32 -12.60 -7.93
N GLU A 159 0.25 -13.02 -6.69
CA GLU A 159 -0.67 -12.48 -5.74
C GLU A 159 0.03 -11.36 -4.99
N GLY A 160 -0.36 -10.17 -5.24
CA GLY A 160 0.02 -9.04 -4.43
C GLY A 160 -0.58 -9.16 -3.03
N TRP A 161 -0.32 -8.16 -2.23
CA TRP A 161 -0.88 -8.08 -0.90
C TRP A 161 -2.41 -8.32 -0.92
N GLN A 162 -2.90 -9.12 0.00
CA GLN A 162 -4.32 -9.53 0.13
C GLN A 162 -4.89 -10.29 -1.08
N GLY A 163 -4.09 -11.11 -1.72
CA GLY A 163 -4.53 -11.95 -2.82
C GLY A 163 -4.79 -11.19 -4.11
N ARG A 164 -4.15 -10.06 -4.31
CA ARG A 164 -4.19 -9.34 -5.58
C ARG A 164 -3.50 -10.12 -6.68
N ASN A 165 -4.12 -10.21 -7.82
CA ASN A 165 -3.59 -10.89 -8.99
C ASN A 165 -2.84 -9.93 -9.90
N ASP A 166 -1.61 -10.27 -10.23
CA ASP A 166 -0.84 -9.65 -11.30
C ASP A 166 -0.98 -10.48 -12.58
N TYR A 167 -2.18 -10.45 -13.16
CA TYR A 167 -2.52 -11.29 -14.31
C TYR A 167 -1.62 -11.05 -15.52
N ASP A 168 -1.35 -9.81 -15.87
CA ASP A 168 -0.51 -9.49 -17.03
C ASP A 168 0.92 -10.00 -16.82
N THR A 169 1.49 -9.86 -15.64
CA THR A 169 2.80 -10.42 -15.29
C THR A 169 2.78 -11.95 -15.30
N TYR A 170 1.73 -12.58 -14.77
CA TYR A 170 1.54 -14.02 -14.82
C TYR A 170 1.55 -14.54 -16.27
N ILE A 171 0.70 -13.99 -17.11
CA ILE A 171 0.61 -14.37 -18.53
C ILE A 171 1.94 -14.13 -19.24
N THR A 172 2.57 -12.99 -19.02
CA THR A 172 3.86 -12.68 -19.63
C THR A 172 4.93 -13.68 -19.22
N ASN A 173 5.06 -13.99 -17.95
CA ASN A 173 6.06 -14.98 -17.47
C ASN A 173 5.77 -16.38 -18.00
N LEU A 174 4.50 -16.82 -17.94
CA LEU A 174 4.11 -18.15 -18.41
C LEU A 174 4.42 -18.33 -19.90
N TYR A 175 4.09 -17.36 -20.73
CA TYR A 175 4.22 -17.50 -22.18
C TYR A 175 5.59 -17.07 -22.72
N THR A 176 6.32 -16.19 -22.07
CA THR A 176 7.64 -15.73 -22.56
C THR A 176 8.81 -16.62 -22.11
N HIS A 177 8.62 -17.43 -21.09
CA HIS A 177 9.73 -18.20 -20.53
C HIS A 177 9.30 -19.58 -20.04
N ASP A 178 8.27 -19.65 -19.21
CA ASP A 178 7.98 -20.86 -18.46
C ASP A 178 7.39 -21.97 -19.34
N LEU A 179 6.54 -21.62 -20.32
CA LEU A 179 5.92 -22.62 -21.18
C LEU A 179 6.95 -23.34 -22.05
N THR A 180 7.95 -22.65 -22.60
CA THR A 180 9.02 -23.26 -23.38
C THR A 180 9.91 -24.13 -22.51
N THR A 181 10.19 -23.70 -21.27
CA THR A 181 10.94 -24.51 -20.29
C THR A 181 10.14 -25.75 -19.88
N LYS A 182 8.83 -25.61 -19.64
CA LYS A 182 7.93 -26.73 -19.32
C LYS A 182 7.88 -27.75 -20.47
N PHE A 183 7.84 -27.27 -21.70
CA PHE A 183 7.92 -28.13 -22.88
C PHE A 183 9.20 -28.99 -22.90
N ILE A 184 10.36 -28.37 -22.65
CA ILE A 184 11.66 -29.04 -22.63
C ILE A 184 11.72 -30.19 -21.59
N GLN A 185 11.00 -30.08 -20.49
CA GLN A 185 10.99 -31.09 -19.41
C GLN A 185 10.44 -32.45 -19.83
N HIS A 186 9.65 -32.50 -20.88
CA HIS A 186 9.15 -33.78 -21.42
C HIS A 186 10.27 -34.60 -22.11
N TYR A 187 11.46 -34.01 -22.28
CA TYR A 187 12.58 -34.63 -23.01
C TYR A 187 13.80 -34.83 -22.10
N LYS A 188 14.51 -35.97 -22.30
CA LYS A 188 15.72 -36.34 -21.59
C LYS A 188 16.94 -35.88 -22.36
N ILE A 189 17.93 -35.29 -21.69
CA ILE A 189 19.23 -34.91 -22.29
C ILE A 189 19.98 -36.15 -22.73
N VAL A 190 20.39 -36.19 -23.99
CA VAL A 190 21.19 -37.28 -24.56
C VAL A 190 22.54 -36.81 -25.12
N LYS A 191 22.70 -35.51 -25.37
CA LYS A 191 23.97 -34.93 -25.82
C LYS A 191 24.07 -33.49 -25.35
N TRP A 192 25.28 -33.10 -24.97
CA TRP A 192 25.58 -31.73 -24.56
C TRP A 192 26.88 -31.27 -25.22
N VAL A 193 26.89 -30.09 -25.82
CA VAL A 193 28.07 -29.49 -26.46
C VAL A 193 28.33 -28.12 -25.81
N ASP A 194 29.51 -28.03 -25.21
CA ASP A 194 30.02 -26.79 -24.65
C ASP A 194 30.59 -25.87 -25.73
N GLY A 195 30.59 -24.59 -25.48
CA GLY A 195 31.36 -23.59 -26.21
C GLY A 195 32.72 -23.33 -25.61
N ASP A 196 33.39 -22.30 -26.11
CA ASP A 196 34.68 -21.89 -25.55
C ASP A 196 34.48 -21.16 -24.21
N PRO A 197 35.43 -21.31 -23.27
CA PRO A 197 35.34 -20.59 -21.98
C PRO A 197 35.36 -19.07 -22.17
N VAL A 198 34.49 -18.40 -21.46
CA VAL A 198 34.34 -16.92 -21.45
C VAL A 198 34.41 -16.37 -20.02
N THR A 199 34.63 -15.06 -19.87
CA THR A 199 34.49 -14.38 -18.60
C THR A 199 33.13 -13.69 -18.58
N ALA A 200 32.32 -14.02 -17.58
CA ALA A 200 30.98 -13.46 -17.39
C ALA A 200 30.82 -12.95 -15.95
N GLY A 201 30.69 -11.67 -15.76
CA GLY A 201 30.62 -11.05 -14.43
C GLY A 201 31.86 -11.38 -13.58
N ALA A 202 31.67 -11.92 -12.39
CA ALA A 202 32.73 -12.37 -11.49
C ALA A 202 33.22 -13.78 -11.81
N ALA A 203 32.55 -14.58 -12.65
CA ALA A 203 32.94 -15.91 -13.05
C ALA A 203 34.01 -15.85 -14.15
N THR A 204 35.13 -16.50 -13.92
CA THR A 204 36.20 -16.66 -14.92
C THR A 204 36.14 -18.07 -15.48
N ASN A 205 36.48 -18.22 -16.78
CA ASN A 205 36.41 -19.50 -17.48
C ASN A 205 35.01 -20.15 -17.46
N TRP A 206 33.96 -19.36 -17.51
CA TRP A 206 32.62 -19.87 -17.69
C TRP A 206 32.49 -20.57 -19.04
N VAL A 207 31.89 -21.76 -19.04
CA VAL A 207 31.73 -22.55 -20.24
C VAL A 207 30.24 -22.51 -20.66
N PRO A 208 29.89 -21.75 -21.73
CA PRO A 208 28.52 -21.70 -22.17
C PRO A 208 28.04 -23.02 -22.77
N ASP A 209 26.76 -23.33 -22.55
CA ASP A 209 26.07 -24.40 -23.27
C ASP A 209 25.75 -23.93 -24.70
N MET A 210 26.24 -24.62 -25.74
CA MET A 210 26.05 -24.21 -27.13
C MET A 210 25.02 -25.03 -27.88
N GLU A 211 24.95 -26.34 -27.62
CA GLU A 211 23.95 -27.23 -28.21
C GLU A 211 23.56 -28.32 -27.18
N ILE A 212 22.29 -28.53 -27.00
CA ILE A 212 21.75 -29.60 -26.19
C ILE A 212 20.78 -30.41 -27.04
N THR A 213 20.98 -31.73 -27.13
CA THR A 213 20.06 -32.66 -27.77
C THR A 213 19.33 -33.46 -26.73
N LEU A 214 18.03 -33.51 -26.83
CA LEU A 214 17.14 -34.22 -25.92
C LEU A 214 16.26 -35.19 -26.73
N LYS A 215 15.76 -36.25 -26.08
CA LYS A 215 14.78 -37.18 -26.67
C LYS A 215 13.67 -37.47 -25.67
N ASP A 216 12.49 -37.68 -26.20
CA ASP A 216 11.39 -38.30 -25.43
C ASP A 216 11.47 -39.82 -25.46
N ASN A 217 10.46 -40.47 -24.84
CA ASN A 217 10.42 -41.95 -24.82
C ASN A 217 10.00 -42.55 -26.16
N ASP A 218 9.41 -41.79 -27.06
CA ASP A 218 8.99 -42.22 -28.40
C ASP A 218 10.08 -42.01 -29.44
N GLY A 219 11.17 -41.36 -29.09
CA GLY A 219 12.33 -41.12 -29.94
C GLY A 219 12.33 -39.76 -30.65
N ASP A 220 11.34 -38.92 -30.40
CA ASP A 220 11.31 -37.57 -30.91
C ASP A 220 12.53 -36.80 -30.39
N THR A 221 13.16 -36.07 -31.30
CA THR A 221 14.42 -35.39 -31.02
C THR A 221 14.25 -33.88 -30.94
N LEU A 222 14.52 -33.31 -29.77
CA LEU A 222 14.54 -31.87 -29.52
C LEU A 222 16.00 -31.41 -29.49
N VAL A 223 16.33 -30.39 -30.27
CA VAL A 223 17.66 -29.77 -30.27
C VAL A 223 17.53 -28.27 -29.94
N LEU A 224 18.30 -27.85 -28.96
CA LEU A 224 18.45 -26.46 -28.58
C LEU A 224 19.85 -25.96 -28.96
N THR A 225 19.92 -24.79 -29.60
CA THR A 225 21.18 -24.16 -29.97
C THR A 225 21.20 -22.70 -29.51
N ARG A 226 22.39 -22.23 -29.11
CA ARG A 226 22.66 -20.86 -28.74
C ARG A 226 23.15 -20.05 -29.96
N GLY A 227 22.76 -18.79 -30.07
CA GLY A 227 23.13 -17.96 -31.23
C GLY A 227 24.59 -17.49 -31.22
N SER A 228 25.24 -17.39 -30.07
CA SER A 228 26.65 -16.96 -29.98
C SER A 228 27.30 -17.45 -28.68
N ASN A 229 28.65 -17.72 -28.77
CA ASN A 229 29.50 -17.99 -27.58
C ASN A 229 29.95 -16.69 -26.87
N ASP A 230 29.74 -15.52 -27.49
CA ASP A 230 30.14 -14.23 -26.92
C ASP A 230 29.08 -13.73 -25.92
N PHE A 231 29.42 -13.81 -24.63
CA PHE A 231 28.55 -13.41 -23.52
C PHE A 231 28.08 -11.92 -23.60
N SER A 232 28.87 -11.08 -24.23
CA SER A 232 28.53 -9.65 -24.41
C SER A 232 27.58 -9.39 -25.58
N SER A 233 27.36 -10.38 -26.43
CA SER A 233 26.50 -10.27 -27.63
C SER A 233 25.03 -10.52 -27.25
N ASP A 234 24.12 -9.79 -27.86
CA ASP A 234 22.68 -10.07 -27.72
C ASP A 234 22.32 -11.48 -28.24
N ALA A 235 23.04 -11.96 -29.24
CA ALA A 235 22.86 -13.31 -29.78
C ALA A 235 23.23 -14.41 -28.75
N TYR A 236 23.99 -14.13 -27.72
CA TYR A 236 24.24 -15.07 -26.62
C TYR A 236 22.94 -15.49 -25.93
N ARG A 237 21.99 -14.61 -25.79
CA ARG A 237 20.69 -14.86 -25.16
C ARG A 237 19.70 -15.57 -26.09
N GLU A 238 19.93 -15.52 -27.41
CA GLU A 238 19.06 -16.15 -28.38
C GLU A 238 19.22 -17.67 -28.36
N ARG A 239 18.11 -18.36 -28.46
CA ARG A 239 18.06 -19.81 -28.64
C ARG A 239 17.19 -20.19 -29.84
N THR A 240 17.50 -21.33 -30.45
CA THR A 240 16.61 -21.96 -31.42
C THR A 240 16.30 -23.37 -30.94
N MET A 241 15.02 -23.72 -30.92
CA MET A 241 14.53 -25.06 -30.60
C MET A 241 13.97 -25.71 -31.86
N THR A 242 14.46 -26.89 -32.16
CA THR A 242 13.94 -27.71 -33.26
C THR A 242 13.44 -29.05 -32.76
N LEU A 243 12.23 -29.44 -33.16
CA LEU A 243 11.66 -30.75 -32.91
C LEU A 243 11.64 -31.53 -34.21
N ASN A 244 12.35 -32.69 -34.24
CA ASN A 244 12.53 -33.53 -35.45
C ASN A 244 13.01 -32.69 -36.66
N GLY A 245 13.87 -31.68 -36.40
CA GLY A 245 14.42 -30.80 -37.43
C GLY A 245 13.55 -29.60 -37.84
N LYS A 246 12.33 -29.49 -37.35
CA LYS A 246 11.43 -28.35 -37.57
C LYS A 246 11.62 -27.33 -36.47
N VAL A 247 11.77 -26.04 -36.80
CA VAL A 247 11.88 -24.95 -35.82
C VAL A 247 10.54 -24.75 -35.13
N ILE A 248 10.52 -24.85 -33.78
CA ILE A 248 9.33 -24.66 -32.94
C ILE A 248 9.45 -23.43 -32.04
N ALA A 249 10.65 -22.95 -31.74
CA ALA A 249 10.88 -21.72 -31.01
C ALA A 249 12.20 -21.06 -31.42
N GLN A 250 12.24 -19.73 -31.34
CA GLN A 250 13.43 -18.94 -31.66
C GLN A 250 13.40 -17.59 -30.93
N GLY A 251 14.60 -16.99 -30.75
CA GLY A 251 14.77 -15.70 -30.09
C GLY A 251 15.19 -15.82 -28.63
N ALA A 252 15.35 -14.70 -27.97
CA ALA A 252 15.72 -14.63 -26.57
C ALA A 252 14.48 -14.63 -25.67
N PRO A 253 14.37 -15.54 -24.69
CA PRO A 253 13.32 -15.44 -23.70
C PRO A 253 13.41 -14.12 -22.90
N SER A 254 12.29 -13.59 -22.44
CA SER A 254 12.29 -12.49 -21.50
C SER A 254 12.84 -12.96 -20.15
N ARG A 255 13.59 -12.09 -19.49
CA ARG A 255 14.00 -12.34 -18.09
C ARG A 255 12.83 -12.03 -17.18
N GLY A 256 12.55 -12.90 -16.26
CA GLY A 256 11.49 -12.69 -15.30
C GLY A 256 11.90 -11.84 -14.11
N ASP A 257 13.18 -11.81 -13.77
CA ASP A 257 13.70 -10.92 -12.74
C ASP A 257 13.94 -9.53 -13.32
N ARG A 258 13.14 -8.56 -12.88
CA ARG A 258 13.17 -7.18 -13.40
C ARG A 258 13.82 -6.27 -12.37
N SER A 259 15.12 -6.03 -12.51
CA SER A 259 15.71 -4.86 -11.85
C SER A 259 15.33 -3.60 -12.62
N ASP A 260 15.14 -2.48 -11.91
CA ASP A 260 14.81 -1.18 -12.54
C ASP A 260 15.85 -0.77 -13.60
N SER A 261 17.13 -1.07 -13.36
CA SER A 261 18.19 -0.79 -14.30
C SER A 261 18.10 -1.64 -15.59
N ASP A 262 17.66 -2.87 -15.49
CA ASP A 262 17.47 -3.76 -16.64
C ASP A 262 16.24 -3.39 -17.44
N ILE A 263 15.16 -2.98 -16.79
CA ILE A 263 13.95 -2.44 -17.44
C ILE A 263 14.32 -1.18 -18.24
N GLN A 264 15.04 -0.24 -17.64
CA GLN A 264 15.47 0.99 -18.31
C GLN A 264 16.39 0.74 -19.50
N ASN A 265 17.22 -0.29 -19.45
CA ASN A 265 18.11 -0.66 -20.53
C ASN A 265 17.48 -1.63 -21.57
N GLY A 266 16.21 -2.00 -21.40
CA GLY A 266 15.50 -2.93 -22.28
C GLY A 266 16.05 -4.36 -22.28
N ARG A 267 16.92 -4.73 -21.33
CA ARG A 267 17.56 -6.05 -21.28
C ARG A 267 16.62 -7.16 -20.85
N ASN A 268 15.51 -6.82 -20.18
CA ASN A 268 14.52 -7.80 -19.74
C ASN A 268 13.57 -8.22 -20.85
N LYS A 269 13.44 -7.39 -21.90
CA LYS A 269 12.51 -7.69 -22.98
C LYS A 269 13.08 -8.79 -23.85
N GLY A 270 12.32 -9.87 -24.01
CA GLY A 270 12.63 -10.95 -24.91
C GLY A 270 12.32 -10.61 -26.37
N THR A 271 12.80 -11.46 -27.24
CA THR A 271 12.47 -11.50 -28.68
C THR A 271 11.87 -12.86 -29.06
N GLU A 272 11.53 -13.66 -28.06
CA GLU A 272 11.07 -15.04 -28.27
C GLU A 272 9.78 -15.10 -29.06
N SER A 273 9.75 -15.98 -30.04
CA SER A 273 8.55 -16.41 -30.74
C SER A 273 8.55 -17.91 -30.91
N TYR A 274 7.38 -18.55 -30.83
CA TYR A 274 7.28 -20.00 -30.92
C TYR A 274 5.91 -20.48 -31.44
N LEU A 275 5.91 -21.72 -31.92
CA LEU A 275 4.74 -22.56 -32.15
C LEU A 275 5.02 -23.92 -31.50
N LEU A 276 4.61 -24.06 -30.24
CA LEU A 276 4.90 -25.24 -29.43
C LEU A 276 3.80 -26.31 -29.56
N PRO A 277 4.11 -27.53 -30.01
CA PRO A 277 3.18 -28.64 -29.94
C PRO A 277 2.86 -29.01 -28.51
N TRP A 278 1.58 -29.05 -28.16
CA TRP A 278 1.15 -29.48 -26.80
C TRP A 278 0.27 -30.70 -26.93
N ILE A 279 0.86 -31.82 -26.57
CA ILE A 279 0.28 -33.13 -26.77
C ILE A 279 -0.05 -33.84 -25.45
N TRP A 280 0.06 -33.14 -24.33
CA TRP A 280 -0.17 -33.71 -23.00
C TRP A 280 -1.41 -33.11 -22.37
N ASP A 281 -2.10 -33.94 -21.61
CA ASP A 281 -3.18 -33.52 -20.72
C ASP A 281 -2.56 -32.79 -19.49
N SER A 282 -3.16 -31.69 -19.09
CA SER A 282 -2.59 -30.83 -18.04
C SER A 282 -2.74 -31.43 -16.62
N GLU A 283 -3.70 -32.31 -16.42
CA GLU A 283 -3.92 -32.93 -15.11
C GLU A 283 -3.15 -34.24 -14.96
N SER A 284 -3.29 -35.13 -15.93
CA SER A 284 -2.68 -36.46 -15.88
C SER A 284 -1.26 -36.51 -16.39
N GLY A 285 -0.82 -35.52 -17.19
CA GLY A 285 0.49 -35.53 -17.88
C GLY A 285 0.61 -36.56 -18.99
N GLU A 286 -0.45 -37.32 -19.27
CA GLU A 286 -0.48 -38.32 -20.34
C GLU A 286 -0.68 -37.68 -21.72
N LYS A 287 -0.26 -38.40 -22.78
CA LYS A 287 -0.50 -37.93 -24.13
C LYS A 287 -1.99 -37.99 -24.48
N VAL A 288 -2.49 -36.88 -25.00
CA VAL A 288 -3.87 -36.77 -25.46
C VAL A 288 -4.07 -37.47 -26.80
N ALA A 289 -5.30 -37.79 -27.16
CA ALA A 289 -5.64 -38.29 -28.50
C ALA A 289 -5.24 -37.26 -29.58
N ALA A 290 -4.80 -37.72 -30.74
CA ALA A 290 -4.32 -36.84 -31.83
C ALA A 290 -5.32 -35.74 -32.25
N SER A 291 -6.61 -35.94 -32.07
CA SER A 291 -7.65 -34.93 -32.33
C SER A 291 -7.73 -33.82 -31.27
N LYS A 292 -7.10 -34.03 -30.12
CA LYS A 292 -7.06 -33.09 -28.98
C LYS A 292 -5.72 -32.34 -28.85
N GLU A 293 -4.73 -32.70 -29.70
CA GLU A 293 -3.46 -31.96 -29.73
C GLU A 293 -3.71 -30.52 -30.15
N LYS A 294 -2.95 -29.62 -29.59
CA LYS A 294 -2.99 -28.18 -29.86
C LYS A 294 -1.58 -27.62 -29.98
N LEU A 295 -1.46 -26.40 -30.52
CA LEU A 295 -0.21 -25.67 -30.57
C LEU A 295 -0.39 -24.35 -29.82
N TYR A 296 0.57 -24.00 -28.96
CA TYR A 296 0.61 -22.66 -28.37
C TYR A 296 1.50 -21.75 -29.19
N HIS A 297 1.02 -20.57 -29.50
CA HIS A 297 1.75 -19.54 -30.20
C HIS A 297 1.91 -18.29 -29.37
N TRP A 298 3.11 -17.77 -29.39
CA TRP A 298 3.50 -16.50 -28.78
C TRP A 298 4.47 -15.76 -29.68
N ASN A 299 4.38 -14.44 -29.74
CA ASN A 299 5.34 -13.57 -30.38
C ASN A 299 5.51 -12.29 -29.57
N THR A 300 6.61 -12.17 -28.84
CA THR A 300 6.90 -11.00 -28.00
C THR A 300 6.81 -9.68 -28.77
N ALA A 301 7.30 -9.66 -30.00
CA ALA A 301 7.27 -8.45 -30.85
C ALA A 301 5.93 -8.23 -31.56
N GLY A 302 5.09 -9.27 -31.64
CA GLY A 302 3.93 -9.27 -32.53
C GLY A 302 4.28 -9.37 -33.99
N GLY A 303 3.27 -9.28 -34.85
CA GLY A 303 3.43 -9.34 -36.31
C GLY A 303 3.24 -10.72 -36.90
N THR A 304 3.69 -10.92 -38.11
CA THR A 304 3.45 -12.13 -38.92
C THR A 304 4.64 -13.07 -38.89
N THR A 305 4.37 -14.34 -38.54
CA THR A 305 5.36 -15.41 -38.53
C THR A 305 4.87 -16.61 -39.36
N THR A 306 5.80 -17.41 -39.89
CA THR A 306 5.48 -18.63 -40.65
C THR A 306 6.20 -19.83 -40.06
N TRP A 307 5.44 -20.85 -39.74
CA TRP A 307 5.92 -22.04 -39.03
C TRP A 307 5.63 -23.32 -39.84
N GLU A 308 6.53 -24.30 -39.76
CA GLU A 308 6.23 -25.66 -40.20
C GLU A 308 5.33 -26.32 -39.14
N VAL A 309 4.26 -26.99 -39.56
CA VAL A 309 3.37 -27.68 -38.68
C VAL A 309 4.02 -28.98 -38.17
N PRO A 310 3.72 -29.44 -36.94
CA PRO A 310 4.19 -30.72 -36.43
C PRO A 310 3.80 -31.93 -37.28
N ASP A 311 4.45 -33.04 -37.05
CA ASP A 311 4.10 -34.31 -37.67
C ASP A 311 2.63 -34.68 -37.36
N GLY A 312 1.94 -35.14 -38.39
CA GLY A 312 0.51 -35.43 -38.31
C GLY A 312 -0.45 -34.24 -38.55
N TRP A 313 0.08 -33.03 -38.76
CA TRP A 313 -0.73 -31.85 -39.12
C TRP A 313 -0.61 -31.45 -40.58
N GLU A 314 0.34 -32.01 -41.31
CA GLU A 314 0.69 -31.59 -42.70
C GLU A 314 -0.44 -31.75 -43.70
N ASN A 315 -1.34 -32.73 -43.44
CA ASN A 315 -2.46 -33.07 -44.28
C ASN A 315 -3.74 -32.31 -43.97
N LEU A 316 -3.73 -31.45 -42.95
CA LEU A 316 -4.85 -30.58 -42.62
C LEU A 316 -4.97 -29.51 -43.74
N LYS A 317 -6.22 -29.19 -44.09
CA LYS A 317 -6.48 -28.09 -45.04
C LYS A 317 -6.36 -26.73 -44.39
N ASN A 318 -6.82 -26.67 -43.15
CA ASN A 318 -6.81 -25.50 -42.31
C ASN A 318 -6.79 -25.89 -40.83
N VAL A 319 -6.50 -24.91 -40.01
CA VAL A 319 -6.53 -24.97 -38.53
C VAL A 319 -7.37 -23.80 -38.01
N LYS A 320 -7.86 -23.94 -36.81
CA LYS A 320 -8.52 -22.86 -36.04
C LYS A 320 -7.50 -22.22 -35.09
N VAL A 321 -7.46 -20.90 -35.10
CA VAL A 321 -6.60 -20.09 -34.26
C VAL A 321 -7.48 -19.21 -33.37
N TYR A 322 -7.27 -19.29 -32.09
CA TYR A 322 -7.98 -18.48 -31.08
C TYR A 322 -6.98 -17.62 -30.32
N LYS A 323 -7.32 -16.35 -30.10
CA LYS A 323 -6.67 -15.52 -29.12
C LYS A 323 -7.12 -15.94 -27.74
N LEU A 324 -6.20 -16.13 -26.82
CA LEU A 324 -6.50 -16.42 -25.42
C LEU A 324 -6.63 -15.10 -24.65
N THR A 325 -7.77 -14.92 -24.02
CA THR A 325 -8.10 -13.73 -23.23
C THR A 325 -8.76 -14.15 -21.92
N ASP A 326 -9.09 -13.18 -21.09
CA ASP A 326 -9.92 -13.35 -19.90
C ASP A 326 -11.29 -14.00 -20.16
N LEU A 327 -11.75 -13.99 -21.41
CA LEU A 327 -12.98 -14.66 -21.84
C LEU A 327 -12.77 -16.09 -22.34
N GLY A 328 -11.53 -16.54 -22.38
CA GLY A 328 -11.15 -17.83 -22.96
C GLY A 328 -10.65 -17.70 -24.39
N LYS A 329 -11.13 -18.61 -25.27
CA LYS A 329 -10.76 -18.64 -26.67
C LYS A 329 -11.65 -17.65 -27.45
N THR A 330 -11.07 -16.56 -27.89
CA THR A 330 -11.75 -15.47 -28.62
C THR A 330 -11.15 -15.29 -30.01
N ASP A 331 -11.70 -14.40 -30.82
CA ASP A 331 -11.19 -13.98 -32.13
C ASP A 331 -10.84 -15.17 -33.07
N GLU A 332 -11.74 -16.15 -33.17
CA GLU A 332 -11.55 -17.31 -34.03
C GLU A 332 -11.17 -16.92 -35.45
N LYS A 333 -10.03 -17.45 -35.92
CA LYS A 333 -9.58 -17.33 -37.28
C LYS A 333 -9.36 -18.71 -37.88
N THR A 334 -9.73 -18.90 -39.16
CA THR A 334 -9.38 -20.09 -39.92
C THR A 334 -8.12 -19.80 -40.75
N VAL A 335 -7.05 -20.54 -40.48
CA VAL A 335 -5.76 -20.37 -41.12
C VAL A 335 -5.48 -21.61 -41.99
N ALA A 336 -5.12 -21.37 -43.28
CA ALA A 336 -4.81 -22.45 -44.21
C ALA A 336 -3.47 -23.09 -43.93
N VAL A 337 -3.40 -24.41 -43.97
CA VAL A 337 -2.14 -25.16 -44.02
C VAL A 337 -1.71 -25.27 -45.44
N LYS A 338 -0.58 -24.71 -45.82
CA LYS A 338 -0.04 -24.69 -47.18
C LYS A 338 1.35 -25.31 -47.21
N ASN A 339 1.52 -26.43 -47.91
CA ASN A 339 2.80 -27.14 -47.99
C ASN A 339 3.40 -27.45 -46.61
N GLY A 340 2.57 -27.91 -45.68
CA GLY A 340 3.01 -28.20 -44.30
C GLY A 340 3.37 -26.97 -43.46
N ARG A 341 2.90 -25.80 -43.81
CA ARG A 341 3.18 -24.53 -43.13
C ARG A 341 1.93 -23.76 -42.81
N ILE A 342 1.95 -22.97 -41.72
CA ILE A 342 0.93 -21.99 -41.36
C ILE A 342 1.59 -20.62 -41.18
N THR A 343 0.84 -19.59 -41.51
CA THR A 343 1.25 -18.19 -41.29
C THR A 343 0.31 -17.59 -40.29
N LEU A 344 0.87 -17.15 -39.15
CA LEU A 344 0.13 -16.57 -38.04
C LEU A 344 0.43 -15.07 -37.94
N GLU A 345 -0.61 -14.30 -37.68
CA GLU A 345 -0.52 -12.90 -37.32
C GLU A 345 -0.90 -12.75 -35.87
N ALA A 346 0.02 -12.26 -35.05
CA ALA A 346 -0.13 -12.15 -33.62
C ALA A 346 0.02 -10.69 -33.16
N GLU A 347 -0.73 -10.31 -32.14
CA GLU A 347 -0.46 -9.08 -31.39
C GLU A 347 0.76 -9.30 -30.50
N SER A 348 1.48 -8.22 -30.16
CA SER A 348 2.62 -8.29 -29.24
C SER A 348 2.18 -8.82 -27.88
N GLU A 349 3.02 -9.68 -27.29
CA GLU A 349 2.84 -10.21 -25.92
C GLU A 349 1.44 -10.79 -25.67
N THR A 350 0.87 -11.46 -26.68
CA THR A 350 -0.48 -12.01 -26.62
C THR A 350 -0.45 -13.51 -26.92
N PRO A 351 -1.07 -14.35 -26.07
CA PRO A 351 -1.10 -15.78 -26.26
C PRO A 351 -2.18 -16.21 -27.28
N TYR A 352 -1.85 -17.23 -28.06
CA TYR A 352 -2.78 -17.87 -28.99
C TYR A 352 -2.71 -19.39 -28.87
N VAL A 353 -3.84 -20.05 -29.17
CA VAL A 353 -3.90 -21.50 -29.32
C VAL A 353 -4.37 -21.87 -30.72
N VAL A 354 -3.71 -22.86 -31.32
CA VAL A 354 -4.03 -23.40 -32.62
C VAL A 354 -4.58 -24.81 -32.44
N CYS A 355 -5.77 -25.07 -32.97
CA CYS A 355 -6.48 -26.34 -32.83
C CYS A 355 -6.75 -26.97 -34.20
N LYS A 356 -6.86 -28.29 -34.26
CA LYS A 356 -7.17 -29.04 -35.51
C LYS A 356 -8.56 -28.79 -36.01
N GLY A 357 -9.48 -28.41 -35.16
CA GLY A 357 -10.89 -28.17 -35.46
C GLY A 357 -11.50 -27.12 -34.56
N GLU A 358 -12.82 -26.95 -34.64
CA GLU A 358 -13.57 -26.07 -33.75
C GLU A 358 -13.57 -26.60 -32.32
N GLU A 359 -13.48 -25.69 -31.38
CA GLU A 359 -13.50 -25.97 -29.96
C GLU A 359 -14.88 -25.70 -29.38
N ASN A 360 -15.40 -26.64 -28.58
CA ASN A 360 -16.72 -26.52 -27.97
C ASN A 360 -16.69 -25.74 -26.64
N ASN A 361 -15.55 -25.67 -25.98
CA ASN A 361 -15.37 -24.97 -24.72
C ASN A 361 -14.56 -23.68 -24.94
N LEU A 362 -15.27 -22.64 -25.37
CA LEU A 362 -14.65 -21.38 -25.76
C LEU A 362 -14.59 -20.37 -24.62
N LYS A 363 -15.50 -20.47 -23.64
CA LYS A 363 -15.65 -19.42 -22.62
C LYS A 363 -14.97 -19.83 -21.31
N ILE A 364 -14.27 -18.87 -20.75
CA ILE A 364 -13.82 -18.89 -19.35
C ILE A 364 -14.62 -17.83 -18.62
N THR A 365 -15.00 -18.13 -17.40
CA THR A 365 -15.52 -17.13 -16.47
C THR A 365 -14.41 -16.84 -15.48
N TRP A 366 -13.92 -15.62 -15.50
CA TRP A 366 -13.07 -15.14 -14.43
C TRP A 366 -13.94 -15.01 -13.18
N SER A 367 -13.75 -15.89 -12.25
CA SER A 367 -14.40 -15.81 -10.95
C SER A 367 -13.34 -15.54 -9.89
N GLU A 368 -12.83 -14.38 -9.89
CA GLU A 368 -11.96 -13.90 -8.80
C GLU A 368 -12.77 -13.63 -7.53
N GLY A 369 -14.07 -13.62 -7.62
CA GLY A 369 -14.99 -13.57 -6.51
C GLY A 369 -16.23 -14.40 -6.79
N MET A 370 -16.75 -15.08 -5.81
CA MET A 370 -17.98 -15.84 -5.96
C MET A 370 -19.20 -14.96 -6.31
N HIS A 371 -19.11 -13.65 -6.10
CA HIS A 371 -20.22 -12.71 -6.13
C HIS A 371 -20.07 -11.59 -7.15
N ILE A 372 -18.89 -11.42 -7.76
CA ILE A 372 -18.52 -10.32 -8.66
C ILE A 372 -17.73 -10.85 -9.84
N VAL A 373 -17.84 -10.21 -10.99
CA VAL A 373 -17.13 -10.59 -12.22
C VAL A 373 -16.01 -9.59 -12.49
N ASP A 374 -14.82 -10.10 -12.84
CA ASP A 374 -13.63 -9.29 -13.15
C ASP A 374 -13.28 -8.29 -12.03
N ALA A 375 -13.13 -8.85 -10.86
CA ALA A 375 -12.91 -8.11 -9.62
C ALA A 375 -11.60 -7.30 -9.61
N GLY A 376 -10.57 -7.82 -10.27
CA GLY A 376 -9.24 -7.19 -10.41
C GLY A 376 -9.07 -6.36 -11.69
N PHE A 377 -10.14 -6.14 -12.47
CA PHE A 377 -10.10 -5.39 -13.74
C PHE A 377 -9.14 -5.97 -14.78
N ASN A 378 -8.74 -7.23 -14.61
CA ASN A 378 -7.74 -7.92 -15.43
C ASN A 378 -8.22 -8.19 -16.87
N GLY A 379 -9.53 -8.23 -17.08
CA GLY A 379 -10.14 -8.38 -18.40
C GLY A 379 -10.05 -7.14 -19.29
N GLY A 380 -9.46 -6.06 -18.80
CA GLY A 380 -9.21 -4.85 -19.56
C GLY A 380 -10.48 -4.06 -19.92
N SER A 381 -10.36 -3.19 -20.91
CA SER A 381 -11.44 -2.26 -21.30
C SER A 381 -12.71 -2.97 -21.76
N ASP A 382 -12.56 -4.07 -22.50
CA ASP A 382 -13.72 -4.83 -23.02
C ASP A 382 -14.52 -5.48 -21.89
N SER A 383 -13.84 -5.99 -20.87
CA SER A 383 -14.48 -6.56 -19.68
C SER A 383 -15.14 -5.48 -18.84
N LEU A 384 -14.47 -4.33 -18.68
CA LEU A 384 -15.03 -3.18 -17.99
C LEU A 384 -16.36 -2.72 -18.61
N GLU A 385 -16.42 -2.59 -19.93
CA GLU A 385 -17.64 -2.22 -20.65
C GLU A 385 -18.77 -3.25 -20.54
N ARG A 386 -18.42 -4.55 -20.49
CA ARG A 386 -19.41 -5.62 -20.39
C ARG A 386 -19.98 -5.79 -18.99
N ASN A 387 -19.16 -5.65 -17.98
CA ASN A 387 -19.49 -6.07 -16.61
C ASN A 387 -19.84 -4.91 -15.69
N TRP A 388 -19.40 -3.70 -16.03
CA TRP A 388 -19.63 -2.51 -15.23
C TRP A 388 -20.44 -1.46 -15.98
N LYS A 389 -21.41 -0.89 -15.33
CA LYS A 389 -22.23 0.17 -15.88
C LYS A 389 -21.71 1.53 -15.45
N LYS A 390 -21.27 2.33 -16.43
CA LYS A 390 -20.82 3.70 -16.21
C LYS A 390 -22.00 4.66 -16.09
N SER A 391 -21.88 5.65 -15.20
CA SER A 391 -22.74 6.84 -15.15
C SER A 391 -21.91 8.09 -14.77
N GLY A 392 -22.44 9.29 -15.11
CA GLY A 392 -21.73 10.57 -14.94
C GLY A 392 -20.93 10.98 -16.19
N ASP A 393 -20.43 12.23 -16.16
CA ASP A 393 -19.78 12.89 -17.29
C ASP A 393 -18.26 12.65 -17.34
N GLY A 394 -17.67 12.11 -16.26
CA GLY A 394 -16.26 11.80 -16.18
C GLY A 394 -15.88 10.55 -16.99
N GLU A 395 -14.62 10.17 -16.91
CA GLU A 395 -14.05 9.01 -17.60
C GLU A 395 -13.78 7.86 -16.64
N ALA A 396 -14.04 6.64 -17.11
CA ALA A 396 -13.65 5.40 -16.46
C ALA A 396 -12.84 4.58 -17.47
N THR A 397 -11.60 4.28 -17.15
CA THR A 397 -10.66 3.58 -18.03
C THR A 397 -9.85 2.55 -17.27
N ILE A 398 -9.25 1.62 -17.99
CA ILE A 398 -8.23 0.73 -17.41
C ILE A 398 -6.88 1.41 -17.55
N ALA A 399 -6.24 1.63 -16.40
CA ALA A 399 -4.84 2.04 -16.32
C ALA A 399 -3.96 0.85 -15.96
N LYS A 400 -2.66 0.97 -16.15
CA LYS A 400 -1.69 -0.05 -15.74
C LYS A 400 -0.72 0.54 -14.74
N SER A 401 -0.37 -0.24 -13.72
CA SER A 401 0.69 0.08 -12.77
C SER A 401 2.06 0.08 -13.45
N GLN A 402 3.08 0.51 -12.75
CA GLN A 402 4.47 0.37 -13.20
C GLN A 402 4.87 -1.08 -13.50
N TYR A 403 4.19 -2.07 -12.94
CA TYR A 403 4.38 -3.51 -13.16
C TYR A 403 3.35 -4.11 -14.12
N SER A 404 2.63 -3.26 -14.85
CA SER A 404 1.60 -3.64 -15.83
C SER A 404 0.31 -4.23 -15.26
N ASN A 405 0.05 -4.14 -13.95
CA ASN A 405 -1.22 -4.56 -13.37
C ASN A 405 -2.35 -3.65 -13.86
N PRO A 406 -3.43 -4.22 -14.44
CA PRO A 406 -4.62 -3.46 -14.77
C PRO A 406 -5.31 -2.95 -13.49
N MET A 407 -5.90 -1.78 -13.58
CA MET A 407 -6.69 -1.18 -12.50
C MET A 407 -7.73 -0.22 -13.07
N LEU A 408 -8.82 -0.01 -12.37
CA LEU A 408 -9.83 0.98 -12.73
C LEU A 408 -9.32 2.38 -12.38
N LYS A 409 -9.30 3.26 -13.37
CA LYS A 409 -9.01 4.69 -13.21
C LYS A 409 -10.28 5.51 -13.41
N LEU A 410 -10.65 6.35 -12.46
CA LEU A 410 -11.76 7.30 -12.51
C LEU A 410 -11.24 8.74 -12.56
N SER A 411 -11.69 9.50 -13.57
CA SER A 411 -11.34 10.90 -13.80
C SER A 411 -12.61 11.76 -13.93
N GLY A 412 -12.66 12.89 -13.24
CA GLY A 412 -13.86 13.74 -13.20
C GLY A 412 -15.00 13.11 -12.38
N LYS A 413 -16.24 13.55 -12.60
CA LYS A 413 -17.43 13.02 -11.88
C LYS A 413 -17.97 11.79 -12.58
N VAL A 414 -17.76 10.61 -12.00
CA VAL A 414 -18.10 9.33 -12.63
C VAL A 414 -18.34 8.25 -11.59
N SER A 415 -19.18 7.29 -11.94
CA SER A 415 -19.35 6.05 -11.15
C SER A 415 -19.42 4.83 -12.05
N MET A 416 -18.93 3.70 -11.52
CA MET A 416 -18.99 2.37 -12.11
C MET A 416 -19.78 1.46 -11.20
N THR A 417 -20.73 0.73 -11.73
CA THR A 417 -21.69 -0.07 -10.96
C THR A 417 -21.75 -1.49 -11.48
N GLN A 418 -21.74 -2.46 -10.58
CA GLN A 418 -21.99 -3.88 -10.88
C GLN A 418 -22.95 -4.49 -9.87
N GLU A 419 -23.77 -5.47 -10.29
CA GLU A 419 -24.62 -6.26 -9.40
C GLU A 419 -23.76 -7.37 -8.76
N LEU A 420 -23.77 -7.46 -7.43
CA LEU A 420 -23.26 -8.60 -6.69
C LEU A 420 -24.38 -9.64 -6.58
N THR A 421 -24.08 -10.91 -6.85
CA THR A 421 -25.04 -12.00 -6.92
C THR A 421 -24.69 -13.15 -5.98
N ASP A 422 -25.64 -14.07 -5.82
CA ASP A 422 -25.45 -15.31 -5.07
C ASP A 422 -25.10 -15.12 -3.58
N LEU A 423 -25.51 -13.99 -3.01
CA LEU A 423 -25.35 -13.71 -1.59
C LEU A 423 -26.37 -14.53 -0.78
N LYS A 424 -25.95 -15.02 0.38
CA LYS A 424 -26.82 -15.72 1.31
C LYS A 424 -27.68 -14.71 2.07
N ALA A 425 -28.99 -14.76 1.92
CA ALA A 425 -29.93 -13.88 2.63
C ALA A 425 -29.71 -13.89 4.14
N GLY A 426 -29.61 -12.69 4.75
CA GLY A 426 -29.38 -12.54 6.18
C GLY A 426 -27.92 -12.71 6.62
N GLN A 427 -27.01 -13.13 5.74
CA GLN A 427 -25.59 -13.22 6.03
C GLN A 427 -24.96 -11.82 5.96
N GLN A 428 -24.08 -11.50 6.90
CA GLN A 428 -23.24 -10.31 6.84
C GLN A 428 -22.06 -10.54 5.88
N TYR A 429 -21.79 -9.54 5.04
CA TYR A 429 -20.67 -9.52 4.11
C TYR A 429 -19.80 -8.28 4.33
N ALA A 430 -18.51 -8.41 4.04
CA ALA A 430 -17.61 -7.32 3.80
C ALA A 430 -17.31 -7.20 2.31
N VAL A 431 -17.38 -5.98 1.75
CA VAL A 431 -16.81 -5.67 0.44
C VAL A 431 -15.56 -4.85 0.66
N LEU A 432 -14.45 -5.33 0.12
CA LEU A 432 -13.15 -4.66 0.17
C LEU A 432 -12.74 -4.23 -1.24
N VAL A 433 -12.07 -3.09 -1.34
CA VAL A 433 -11.44 -2.63 -2.58
C VAL A 433 -10.12 -1.94 -2.26
N GLY A 434 -9.10 -2.21 -3.03
CA GLY A 434 -7.87 -1.43 -2.98
C GLY A 434 -8.11 -0.07 -3.63
N ILE A 435 -7.81 1.02 -2.93
CA ILE A 435 -7.95 2.39 -3.43
C ILE A 435 -6.67 3.19 -3.26
N ASP A 436 -6.29 3.92 -4.31
CA ASP A 436 -5.32 5.01 -4.26
C ASP A 436 -6.00 6.27 -4.80
N ASN A 437 -6.48 7.12 -3.89
CA ASN A 437 -7.13 8.37 -4.25
C ASN A 437 -6.11 9.51 -4.31
N ARG A 438 -5.70 9.89 -5.51
CA ARG A 438 -4.78 11.00 -5.79
C ARG A 438 -5.53 12.29 -6.18
N SER A 439 -6.84 12.26 -6.06
CA SER A 439 -7.70 13.39 -6.34
C SER A 439 -7.85 14.29 -5.10
N ASP A 440 -8.15 15.55 -5.33
CA ASP A 440 -8.65 16.49 -4.30
C ASP A 440 -10.15 16.31 -4.02
N ALA A 441 -10.79 15.32 -4.64
CA ALA A 441 -12.21 15.04 -4.53
C ALA A 441 -12.47 13.69 -3.83
N LYS A 442 -13.68 13.55 -3.36
CA LYS A 442 -14.19 12.34 -2.70
C LYS A 442 -14.25 11.17 -3.70
N ALA A 443 -13.69 10.03 -3.30
CA ALA A 443 -13.86 8.74 -3.93
C ALA A 443 -14.57 7.80 -2.95
N ALA A 444 -15.54 7.02 -3.44
CA ALA A 444 -16.42 6.24 -2.57
C ALA A 444 -16.72 4.84 -3.12
N MET A 445 -17.01 3.94 -2.20
CA MET A 445 -17.62 2.64 -2.44
C MET A 445 -18.98 2.60 -1.73
N THR A 446 -20.03 2.22 -2.44
CA THR A 446 -21.39 2.19 -1.92
C THR A 446 -22.10 0.88 -2.32
N VAL A 447 -22.77 0.25 -1.37
CA VAL A 447 -23.61 -0.92 -1.59
C VAL A 447 -25.07 -0.54 -1.40
N LYS A 448 -25.94 -0.91 -2.36
CA LYS A 448 -27.36 -0.58 -2.36
C LYS A 448 -28.25 -1.80 -2.59
N ASN A 449 -29.45 -1.74 -2.00
CA ASN A 449 -30.57 -2.63 -2.35
C ASN A 449 -31.66 -1.78 -3.00
N GLY A 450 -31.72 -1.77 -4.33
CA GLY A 450 -32.55 -0.79 -5.06
C GLY A 450 -32.04 0.64 -4.81
N ASP A 451 -32.89 1.51 -4.28
CA ASP A 451 -32.54 2.89 -3.93
C ASP A 451 -31.95 3.02 -2.50
N ASP A 452 -32.15 2.01 -1.65
CA ASP A 452 -31.71 2.03 -0.27
C ASP A 452 -30.19 1.82 -0.17
N VAL A 453 -29.46 2.74 0.47
CA VAL A 453 -28.04 2.59 0.77
C VAL A 453 -27.88 1.67 1.97
N LEU A 454 -27.29 0.49 1.76
CA LEU A 454 -26.98 -0.47 2.83
C LEU A 454 -25.69 -0.10 3.56
N ALA A 455 -24.68 0.32 2.80
CA ALA A 455 -23.39 0.69 3.35
C ALA A 455 -22.64 1.62 2.39
N THR A 456 -21.82 2.51 2.94
CA THR A 456 -20.94 3.40 2.17
C THR A 456 -19.66 3.70 2.95
N ASN A 457 -18.58 3.84 2.24
CA ASN A 457 -17.31 4.37 2.75
C ASN A 457 -16.68 5.25 1.66
N TYR A 458 -15.84 6.19 2.06
CA TYR A 458 -15.19 7.11 1.14
C TYR A 458 -13.83 7.55 1.64
N THR A 459 -13.02 8.09 0.76
CA THR A 459 -11.81 8.82 1.12
C THR A 459 -11.72 10.11 0.30
N THR A 460 -11.16 11.15 0.90
CA THR A 460 -10.84 12.40 0.19
C THR A 460 -9.40 12.44 -0.28
N ARG A 461 -8.53 11.59 0.30
CA ARG A 461 -7.16 11.40 -0.12
C ARG A 461 -6.58 10.15 0.52
N SER A 462 -5.72 9.44 -0.16
CA SER A 462 -4.91 8.38 0.45
C SER A 462 -3.80 9.00 1.29
N ILE A 463 -3.71 8.62 2.57
CA ILE A 463 -2.81 9.26 3.55
C ILE A 463 -1.66 8.36 4.01
N ALA A 464 -1.69 7.08 3.67
CA ALA A 464 -0.66 6.13 4.05
C ALA A 464 -0.09 5.44 2.81
N LYS A 465 1.18 5.09 2.88
CA LYS A 465 1.93 4.52 1.76
C LYS A 465 2.26 3.04 1.96
N ASN A 466 1.89 2.48 3.09
CA ASN A 466 2.18 1.09 3.42
C ASN A 466 1.08 0.50 4.31
N TYR A 467 1.23 -0.74 4.73
CA TYR A 467 0.26 -1.46 5.58
C TYR A 467 1.01 -2.44 6.50
N VAL A 468 0.37 -2.83 7.59
CA VAL A 468 0.86 -3.90 8.46
C VAL A 468 0.55 -5.24 7.81
N LYS A 469 1.51 -6.14 7.80
CA LYS A 469 1.40 -7.45 7.18
C LYS A 469 1.19 -8.56 8.20
N ALA A 470 0.45 -9.57 7.79
CA ALA A 470 0.40 -10.84 8.51
C ALA A 470 1.74 -11.59 8.44
N TYR A 471 2.44 -11.46 7.32
CA TYR A 471 3.70 -12.16 7.05
C TYR A 471 4.77 -11.20 6.58
N THR A 472 6.03 -11.60 6.76
CA THR A 472 7.20 -10.84 6.30
C THR A 472 7.40 -10.83 4.81
N HIS A 473 6.80 -11.80 4.13
CA HIS A 473 6.93 -11.93 2.69
C HIS A 473 5.81 -11.20 1.99
N SER A 474 6.08 -10.76 0.78
CA SER A 474 5.18 -10.07 -0.10
C SER A 474 4.77 -8.68 0.40
N ASN A 475 5.18 -7.76 -0.33
CA ASN A 475 4.91 -6.34 -0.17
C ASN A 475 4.47 -5.72 -1.46
N SER A 476 4.15 -6.54 -2.40
CA SER A 476 3.84 -6.11 -3.73
C SER A 476 2.40 -5.68 -3.87
N SER A 477 1.94 -4.78 -3.01
CA SER A 477 0.77 -4.01 -3.37
C SER A 477 1.06 -3.33 -4.69
N ALA A 478 0.21 -3.52 -5.67
CA ALA A 478 0.28 -2.76 -6.89
C ALA A 478 0.29 -1.27 -6.53
N THR A 479 1.15 -0.52 -7.16
CA THR A 479 1.18 0.93 -7.06
C THR A 479 0.98 1.51 -8.44
N VAL A 480 0.49 2.73 -8.52
CA VAL A 480 0.31 3.40 -9.82
C VAL A 480 1.68 3.69 -10.45
N ASP A 481 2.62 4.19 -9.65
CA ASP A 481 3.94 4.65 -10.12
C ASP A 481 5.07 4.49 -9.08
N GLY A 482 4.83 3.71 -8.04
CA GLY A 482 5.79 3.49 -6.95
C GLY A 482 5.76 4.55 -5.86
N SER A 483 4.93 5.59 -5.95
CA SER A 483 4.89 6.68 -4.97
C SER A 483 3.91 6.45 -3.82
N SER A 484 2.96 5.54 -3.96
CA SER A 484 2.01 5.17 -2.91
C SER A 484 1.47 3.77 -3.13
N TYR A 485 0.93 3.16 -2.09
CA TYR A 485 0.31 1.84 -2.12
C TYR A 485 -1.21 1.96 -2.11
N PHE A 486 -1.89 0.99 -2.74
CA PHE A 486 -3.31 0.82 -2.56
C PHE A 486 -3.61 0.48 -1.10
N GLN A 487 -4.59 1.15 -0.54
CA GLN A 487 -5.11 0.89 0.80
C GLN A 487 -6.47 0.20 0.68
N ASN A 488 -6.74 -0.76 1.54
CA ASN A 488 -8.08 -1.36 1.58
C ASN A 488 -9.09 -0.35 2.10
N MET A 489 -10.15 -0.18 1.32
CA MET A 489 -11.38 0.45 1.78
C MET A 489 -12.45 -0.63 1.84
N TYR A 490 -13.21 -0.72 2.92
CA TYR A 490 -14.25 -1.72 3.07
C TYR A 490 -15.55 -1.17 3.65
N VAL A 491 -16.62 -1.86 3.31
CA VAL A 491 -17.97 -1.65 3.83
C VAL A 491 -18.55 -2.98 4.27
N PHE A 492 -19.48 -2.92 5.20
CA PHE A 492 -20.16 -4.07 5.75
C PHE A 492 -21.66 -3.93 5.54
N PHE A 493 -22.31 -5.01 5.16
CA PHE A 493 -23.76 -5.02 4.99
C PHE A 493 -24.33 -6.41 5.23
N THR A 494 -25.62 -6.47 5.56
CA THR A 494 -26.36 -7.73 5.61
C THR A 494 -27.06 -7.95 4.27
N ALA A 495 -26.88 -9.14 3.68
CA ALA A 495 -27.48 -9.47 2.40
C ALA A 495 -29.01 -9.50 2.47
N PRO A 496 -29.73 -8.85 1.53
CA PRO A 496 -31.17 -8.88 1.48
C PRO A 496 -31.70 -10.26 1.02
N GLU A 497 -33.00 -10.48 1.19
CA GLU A 497 -33.70 -11.71 0.76
C GLU A 497 -33.50 -12.07 -0.72
N SER A 498 -33.25 -11.08 -1.57
CA SER A 498 -32.99 -11.29 -3.00
C SER A 498 -31.66 -11.97 -3.29
N GLY A 499 -30.74 -12.00 -2.35
CA GLY A 499 -29.36 -12.44 -2.54
C GLY A 499 -28.56 -11.57 -3.53
N LYS A 500 -29.02 -10.34 -3.78
CA LYS A 500 -28.42 -9.43 -4.75
C LYS A 500 -28.37 -8.01 -4.20
N VAL A 501 -27.27 -7.31 -4.48
CA VAL A 501 -27.09 -5.89 -4.19
C VAL A 501 -26.33 -5.21 -5.32
N THR A 502 -26.35 -3.91 -5.35
CA THR A 502 -25.57 -3.13 -6.32
C THR A 502 -24.35 -2.52 -5.64
N LEU A 503 -23.16 -2.82 -6.16
CA LEU A 503 -21.90 -2.17 -5.80
C LEU A 503 -21.62 -1.00 -6.73
N THR A 504 -21.27 0.15 -6.19
CA THR A 504 -20.87 1.34 -6.93
C THR A 504 -19.50 1.84 -6.44
N LEU A 505 -18.56 1.99 -7.36
CA LEU A 505 -17.31 2.72 -7.17
C LEU A 505 -17.44 4.08 -7.84
N SER A 506 -17.15 5.16 -7.13
CA SER A 506 -17.42 6.51 -7.64
C SER A 506 -16.33 7.52 -7.27
N LYS A 507 -16.27 8.59 -8.07
CA LYS A 507 -15.46 9.78 -7.81
C LYS A 507 -16.30 11.02 -8.06
N GLU A 508 -16.19 12.00 -7.17
CA GLU A 508 -16.78 13.33 -7.34
C GLU A 508 -15.94 14.20 -8.28
N ALA A 509 -16.50 15.34 -8.70
CA ALA A 509 -15.76 16.31 -9.50
C ALA A 509 -14.58 16.89 -8.71
N GLY A 510 -13.42 16.98 -9.33
CA GLY A 510 -12.20 17.53 -8.75
C GLY A 510 -10.99 17.20 -9.60
N LYS A 511 -9.84 17.79 -9.25
CA LYS A 511 -8.57 17.55 -9.94
C LYS A 511 -7.96 16.22 -9.49
N GLY A 512 -7.21 15.59 -10.39
CA GLY A 512 -6.57 14.31 -10.16
C GLY A 512 -7.52 13.13 -10.33
N ASP A 513 -6.97 11.94 -10.21
CA ASP A 513 -7.63 10.68 -10.50
C ASP A 513 -7.75 9.80 -9.26
N SER A 514 -8.70 8.89 -9.27
CA SER A 514 -8.82 7.85 -8.25
C SER A 514 -8.66 6.49 -8.92
N TYR A 515 -7.88 5.62 -8.30
CA TYR A 515 -7.59 4.29 -8.80
C TYR A 515 -8.17 3.24 -7.86
N PHE A 516 -8.83 2.23 -8.44
CA PHE A 516 -9.41 1.12 -7.70
C PHE A 516 -8.92 -0.19 -8.29
N ASP A 517 -8.73 -1.17 -7.41
CA ASP A 517 -8.30 -2.49 -7.82
C ASP A 517 -8.77 -3.54 -6.81
N ASP A 518 -8.86 -4.80 -7.26
CA ASP A 518 -9.04 -5.98 -6.42
C ASP A 518 -10.25 -5.90 -5.48
N VAL A 519 -11.44 -5.87 -6.06
CA VAL A 519 -12.70 -5.93 -5.31
C VAL A 519 -12.89 -7.35 -4.76
N ARG A 520 -13.12 -7.48 -3.46
CA ARG A 520 -13.41 -8.76 -2.82
C ARG A 520 -14.72 -8.69 -2.05
N VAL A 521 -15.51 -9.73 -2.15
CA VAL A 521 -16.77 -9.89 -1.40
C VAL A 521 -16.62 -11.13 -0.54
N VAL A 522 -16.53 -10.95 0.76
CA VAL A 522 -16.28 -12.04 1.72
C VAL A 522 -17.39 -12.12 2.75
N GLU A 523 -17.74 -13.34 3.15
CA GLU A 523 -18.63 -13.54 4.29
C GLU A 523 -17.93 -13.03 5.55
N ASN A 524 -18.62 -12.23 6.34
CA ASN A 524 -18.10 -11.71 7.60
C ASN A 524 -18.72 -12.45 8.76
N ASP A 525 -18.05 -13.49 9.24
CA ASP A 525 -18.48 -14.32 10.36
C ASP A 525 -17.94 -13.83 11.72
N SER A 526 -17.12 -12.80 11.71
CA SER A 526 -16.34 -12.38 12.88
C SER A 526 -17.10 -11.56 13.90
N HIS A 527 -18.34 -11.19 13.67
CA HIS A 527 -19.14 -10.34 14.57
C HIS A 527 -18.45 -9.03 15.00
N ASN A 528 -17.40 -8.63 14.28
CA ASN A 528 -16.57 -7.46 14.59
C ASN A 528 -17.29 -6.11 14.32
N ILE A 529 -18.54 -6.15 13.89
CA ILE A 529 -19.30 -4.96 13.56
C ILE A 529 -20.69 -5.03 14.15
N THR A 530 -21.08 -3.96 14.84
CA THR A 530 -22.45 -3.70 15.27
C THR A 530 -22.99 -2.48 14.53
N THR A 531 -24.15 -2.62 13.94
CA THR A 531 -24.87 -1.54 13.27
C THR A 531 -26.12 -1.15 14.07
N ASN A 532 -26.52 0.12 13.96
CA ASN A 532 -27.81 0.58 14.48
C ASN A 532 -28.95 0.25 13.49
N ASP A 533 -30.19 0.65 13.84
CA ASP A 533 -31.38 0.44 13.00
C ASP A 533 -31.30 1.16 11.62
N LYS A 534 -30.41 2.14 11.47
CA LYS A 534 -30.15 2.84 10.21
C LYS A 534 -29.07 2.16 9.35
N GLY A 535 -28.44 1.08 9.81
CA GLY A 535 -27.35 0.39 9.14
C GLY A 535 -25.98 1.08 9.28
N GLU A 536 -25.87 2.08 10.16
CA GLU A 536 -24.59 2.74 10.44
C GLU A 536 -23.76 1.89 11.41
N VAL A 537 -22.45 1.79 11.17
CA VAL A 537 -21.52 1.11 12.07
C VAL A 537 -21.37 1.94 13.35
N VAL A 538 -21.82 1.39 14.47
CA VAL A 538 -21.74 2.03 15.79
C VAL A 538 -20.65 1.44 16.66
N ARG A 539 -20.19 0.23 16.35
CA ARG A 539 -19.13 -0.44 17.07
C ARG A 539 -18.33 -1.31 16.11
N PHE A 540 -17.03 -1.21 16.18
CA PHE A 540 -16.07 -2.05 15.48
C PHE A 540 -15.18 -2.73 16.53
N GLU A 541 -15.08 -4.04 16.47
CA GLU A 541 -14.21 -4.85 17.30
C GLU A 541 -13.20 -5.60 16.43
N GLN A 542 -11.97 -5.63 16.84
CA GLN A 542 -10.92 -6.40 16.18
C GLN A 542 -10.08 -7.10 17.24
N ASP A 543 -10.32 -8.39 17.36
CA ASP A 543 -9.58 -9.33 18.19
C ASP A 543 -8.47 -10.05 17.42
N PHE A 544 -8.26 -9.69 16.14
CA PHE A 544 -7.29 -10.24 15.22
C PHE A 544 -7.48 -11.70 14.81
N GLU A 545 -8.48 -12.40 15.35
CA GLU A 545 -8.75 -13.83 15.07
C GLU A 545 -9.22 -14.09 13.62
N THR A 546 -9.76 -13.08 12.96
CA THR A 546 -10.30 -13.15 11.58
C THR A 546 -9.56 -12.28 10.59
N ASN A 547 -8.35 -11.85 10.91
CA ASN A 547 -7.54 -10.99 10.06
C ASN A 547 -7.23 -11.58 8.67
N VAL A 548 -7.24 -12.89 8.53
CA VAL A 548 -7.08 -13.61 7.26
C VAL A 548 -8.13 -13.24 6.21
N GLN A 549 -9.26 -12.69 6.64
CA GLN A 549 -10.29 -12.15 5.74
C GLN A 549 -9.90 -10.79 5.12
N GLY A 550 -8.77 -10.21 5.50
CA GLY A 550 -8.29 -8.93 5.01
C GLY A 550 -8.91 -7.71 5.69
N ILE A 551 -9.67 -7.90 6.75
CA ILE A 551 -10.26 -6.82 7.56
C ILE A 551 -9.28 -6.46 8.66
N TYR A 552 -8.38 -5.56 8.37
CA TYR A 552 -7.32 -5.17 9.28
C TYR A 552 -7.22 -3.64 9.39
N PRO A 553 -7.34 -3.05 10.61
CA PRO A 553 -7.51 -1.61 10.75
C PRO A 553 -6.22 -0.80 10.61
N PHE A 554 -5.05 -1.44 10.65
CA PHE A 554 -3.79 -0.72 10.70
C PHE A 554 -3.01 -0.79 9.39
N VAL A 555 -2.24 0.26 9.13
CA VAL A 555 -1.17 0.31 8.14
C VAL A 555 0.12 0.73 8.82
N VAL A 556 1.27 0.42 8.23
CA VAL A 556 2.54 0.95 8.71
C VAL A 556 2.53 2.46 8.58
N GLY A 557 2.80 3.16 9.67
CA GLY A 557 2.61 4.60 9.77
C GLY A 557 3.81 5.43 9.37
N GLY A 558 3.55 6.67 9.00
CA GLY A 558 4.41 7.84 9.11
C GLY A 558 5.64 7.95 8.23
N ILE A 559 6.12 6.89 7.58
CA ILE A 559 7.35 6.96 6.81
C ILE A 559 7.14 6.40 5.41
N GLU A 560 7.49 7.20 4.45
CA GLU A 560 7.48 6.87 3.05
C GLU A 560 8.40 5.67 2.75
N GLY A 561 7.82 4.59 2.22
CA GLY A 561 8.55 3.44 1.71
C GLY A 561 9.35 2.63 2.75
N VAL A 562 9.20 2.90 4.03
CA VAL A 562 9.86 2.13 5.09
C VAL A 562 8.91 1.11 5.67
N GLU A 563 9.22 -0.15 5.45
CA GLU A 563 8.59 -1.28 6.07
C GLU A 563 9.46 -1.77 7.23
N ASP A 564 8.88 -1.91 8.41
CA ASP A 564 9.55 -2.54 9.55
C ASP A 564 8.97 -3.92 9.79
N ASN A 565 9.73 -4.95 9.49
CA ASN A 565 9.33 -6.36 9.63
C ASN A 565 9.04 -6.77 11.08
N ARG A 566 9.40 -5.94 12.05
CA ARG A 566 9.14 -6.17 13.47
C ARG A 566 7.74 -5.77 13.90
N ILE A 567 6.95 -5.17 13.00
CA ILE A 567 5.53 -4.91 13.19
C ILE A 567 4.76 -6.02 12.44
N HIS A 568 4.12 -6.92 13.16
CA HIS A 568 3.48 -8.08 12.59
C HIS A 568 2.32 -8.59 13.45
N LEU A 569 1.54 -9.50 12.88
CA LEU A 569 0.60 -10.34 13.61
C LEU A 569 1.35 -11.52 14.20
N SER A 570 1.29 -11.67 15.51
CA SER A 570 1.87 -12.79 16.25
C SER A 570 0.83 -13.87 16.47
N GLU A 571 1.14 -15.09 16.06
CA GLU A 571 0.31 -16.27 16.25
C GLU A 571 0.67 -16.99 17.54
N ARG A 572 -0.35 -17.52 18.24
CA ARG A 572 -0.15 -18.29 19.46
C ARG A 572 0.46 -19.64 19.14
N HIS A 573 1.61 -19.89 19.76
CA HIS A 573 2.23 -21.19 19.82
C HIS A 573 2.50 -21.50 21.29
N ASP A 574 1.66 -22.33 21.89
CA ASP A 574 1.79 -22.68 23.30
C ASP A 574 3.23 -23.00 23.68
N LYS A 575 3.70 -22.45 24.80
CA LYS A 575 5.03 -22.43 25.34
C LYS A 575 5.99 -21.42 24.68
N TYR A 576 5.75 -20.96 23.45
CA TYR A 576 6.71 -20.11 22.72
C TYR A 576 6.29 -18.64 22.68
N THR A 577 5.01 -18.37 22.70
CA THR A 577 4.43 -17.02 22.64
C THR A 577 3.94 -16.52 23.99
N GLN A 578 4.18 -17.28 25.08
CA GLN A 578 3.73 -16.94 26.42
C GLN A 578 4.85 -16.37 27.30
N ALA A 579 4.50 -15.50 28.22
CA ALA A 579 5.42 -14.92 29.18
C ALA A 579 6.17 -15.99 29.96
N GLY A 580 7.42 -15.75 30.23
CA GLY A 580 8.30 -16.67 30.94
C GLY A 580 9.06 -17.66 30.07
N TRP A 581 8.70 -17.82 28.79
CA TRP A 581 9.51 -18.61 27.89
C TRP A 581 10.79 -17.85 27.52
N ASP A 582 11.94 -18.53 27.48
CA ASP A 582 13.24 -17.94 27.19
C ASP A 582 13.55 -16.66 28.00
N VAL A 583 13.15 -16.63 29.27
CA VAL A 583 13.26 -15.48 30.16
C VAL A 583 12.52 -14.21 29.71
N LYS A 584 11.68 -14.29 28.73
CA LYS A 584 10.76 -13.20 28.35
C LYS A 584 9.74 -12.97 29.46
N LEU A 585 9.33 -11.74 29.63
CA LEU A 585 8.35 -11.31 30.63
C LEU A 585 7.03 -10.84 30.02
N MET A 586 6.94 -10.85 28.70
CA MET A 586 5.77 -10.45 27.95
C MET A 586 5.20 -11.63 27.17
N ASP A 587 3.88 -11.65 27.05
CA ASP A 587 3.20 -12.50 26.09
C ASP A 587 3.38 -11.91 24.67
N ASP A 588 3.42 -12.75 23.66
CA ASP A 588 3.42 -12.34 22.26
C ASP A 588 1.99 -12.33 21.68
N VAL A 589 1.07 -13.04 22.36
CA VAL A 589 -0.37 -13.05 22.09
C VAL A 589 -1.09 -12.89 23.44
N LEU A 590 -1.97 -11.89 23.55
CA LEU A 590 -2.64 -11.55 24.81
C LEU A 590 -3.91 -12.36 25.01
N ASP A 591 -4.74 -12.46 23.98
CA ASP A 591 -5.98 -13.24 24.00
C ASP A 591 -6.11 -14.02 22.69
N GLY A 592 -6.97 -15.05 22.64
CA GLY A 592 -7.17 -15.86 21.42
C GLY A 592 -5.88 -16.44 20.83
N ASP A 593 -5.82 -16.50 19.51
CA ASP A 593 -4.71 -17.07 18.76
C ASP A 593 -3.79 -16.01 18.11
N TRP A 594 -4.25 -14.75 18.03
CA TRP A 594 -3.52 -13.67 17.34
C TRP A 594 -3.49 -12.36 18.13
N SER A 595 -2.38 -11.65 18.06
CA SER A 595 -2.24 -10.24 18.53
C SER A 595 -1.34 -9.46 17.61
N VAL A 596 -1.45 -8.13 17.61
CA VAL A 596 -0.46 -7.25 16.93
C VAL A 596 0.75 -7.07 17.82
N LYS A 597 1.93 -7.36 17.29
CA LYS A 597 3.19 -7.22 18.01
C LYS A 597 4.13 -6.23 17.34
N ILE A 598 4.78 -5.42 18.16
CA ILE A 598 5.97 -4.65 17.78
C ILE A 598 7.15 -5.24 18.54
N ASN A 599 8.06 -5.88 17.82
CA ASN A 599 9.27 -6.47 18.39
C ASN A 599 10.44 -5.46 18.44
N GLY A 600 10.13 -4.24 18.82
CA GLY A 600 11.04 -3.09 18.80
C GLY A 600 11.16 -2.45 17.42
N LEU A 601 11.36 -1.15 17.38
CA LEU A 601 11.52 -0.38 16.15
C LEU A 601 12.99 -0.02 15.91
N THR A 602 13.38 0.03 14.63
CA THR A 602 14.69 0.54 14.22
C THR A 602 14.80 2.06 14.39
N GLN A 603 13.69 2.77 14.42
CA GLN A 603 13.67 4.23 14.47
C GLN A 603 12.85 4.74 15.67
N ARG A 604 13.38 5.79 16.30
CA ARG A 604 12.70 6.54 17.37
C ARG A 604 11.92 7.70 16.80
N SER A 605 11.01 8.25 17.61
CA SER A 605 10.20 9.42 17.26
C SER A 605 9.46 9.24 15.92
N LYS A 606 8.89 8.05 15.73
CA LYS A 606 8.20 7.64 14.52
C LYS A 606 6.86 6.99 14.81
N LEU A 607 5.94 7.22 13.92
CA LEU A 607 4.66 6.51 13.89
C LEU A 607 4.89 5.09 13.41
N ALA A 608 4.62 4.11 14.26
CA ALA A 608 4.84 2.69 13.94
C ALA A 608 3.74 2.17 13.00
N TYR A 609 2.48 2.36 13.38
CA TYR A 609 1.31 2.05 12.56
C TYR A 609 0.15 2.96 12.93
N GLN A 610 -0.82 3.03 12.04
CA GLN A 610 -2.00 3.88 12.19
C GLN A 610 -3.23 3.26 11.56
N THR A 611 -4.40 3.67 11.99
CA THR A 611 -5.63 3.49 11.22
C THR A 611 -5.66 4.51 10.07
N ILE A 612 -6.46 4.27 9.06
CA ILE A 612 -6.73 5.22 7.99
C ILE A 612 -8.24 5.27 7.73
N PRO A 613 -8.77 6.36 7.19
CA PRO A 613 -10.21 6.49 6.94
C PRO A 613 -10.78 5.40 6.04
N GLN A 614 -9.99 4.84 5.13
CA GLN A 614 -10.40 3.72 4.28
C GLN A 614 -10.65 2.44 5.07
N ASN A 615 -9.92 2.23 6.16
CA ASN A 615 -10.07 1.06 7.03
C ASN A 615 -11.19 1.27 8.05
N PHE A 616 -11.16 2.38 8.75
CA PHE A 616 -12.22 2.79 9.67
C PHE A 616 -12.41 4.30 9.60
N ARG A 617 -13.66 4.76 9.44
CA ARG A 617 -13.99 6.16 9.38
C ARG A 617 -14.51 6.66 10.72
N PHE A 618 -13.80 7.63 11.25
CA PHE A 618 -14.30 8.49 12.31
C PHE A 618 -15.15 9.59 11.66
N GLU A 619 -16.47 9.48 11.73
CA GLU A 619 -17.35 10.45 11.09
C GLU A 619 -17.16 11.85 11.68
N PRO A 620 -17.20 12.92 10.85
CA PRO A 620 -16.95 14.28 11.32
C PRO A 620 -17.84 14.68 12.48
N GLY A 621 -17.22 15.14 13.56
CA GLY A 621 -17.89 15.63 14.77
C GLY A 621 -18.51 14.55 15.66
N VAL A 622 -18.48 13.30 15.26
CA VAL A 622 -18.94 12.17 16.08
C VAL A 622 -17.86 11.78 17.07
N THR A 623 -18.26 11.55 18.31
CA THR A 623 -17.36 11.06 19.37
C THR A 623 -17.32 9.54 19.37
N TYR A 624 -16.12 9.00 19.38
CA TYR A 624 -15.87 7.57 19.51
C TYR A 624 -14.98 7.30 20.72
N LYS A 625 -15.23 6.19 21.39
CA LYS A 625 -14.32 5.64 22.38
C LYS A 625 -13.46 4.58 21.71
N VAL A 626 -12.16 4.78 21.76
CA VAL A 626 -11.16 3.80 21.29
C VAL A 626 -10.54 3.15 22.52
N SER A 627 -10.52 1.83 22.57
CA SER A 627 -9.89 1.07 23.62
C SER A 627 -9.20 -0.18 23.06
N PHE A 628 -8.17 -0.65 23.77
CA PHE A 628 -7.47 -1.90 23.47
C PHE A 628 -6.74 -2.42 24.73
N ASP A 629 -6.45 -3.69 24.71
CA ASP A 629 -5.60 -4.32 25.69
C ASP A 629 -4.14 -4.30 25.23
N TYR A 630 -3.19 -4.18 26.16
CA TYR A 630 -1.80 -4.14 25.78
C TYR A 630 -0.85 -4.68 26.86
N GLN A 631 0.33 -5.13 26.40
CA GLN A 631 1.52 -5.27 27.25
C GLN A 631 2.65 -4.42 26.64
N ALA A 632 3.27 -3.59 27.48
CA ALA A 632 4.41 -2.75 27.10
C ALA A 632 5.62 -3.08 27.98
N GLY A 633 6.75 -3.27 27.36
CA GLY A 633 7.99 -3.67 28.03
C GLY A 633 8.60 -2.59 28.93
N SER A 634 8.35 -1.32 28.63
CA SER A 634 8.92 -0.17 29.34
C SER A 634 7.94 0.99 29.39
N ASP A 635 8.08 1.85 30.42
CA ASP A 635 7.31 3.08 30.52
C ASP A 635 7.67 4.04 29.38
N ASP A 636 6.66 4.71 28.84
CA ASP A 636 6.78 5.84 27.94
C ASP A 636 7.58 5.56 26.63
N THR A 637 7.81 4.29 26.30
CA THR A 637 8.48 3.87 25.06
C THR A 637 7.57 4.02 23.86
N TYR A 638 6.29 3.71 24.02
CA TYR A 638 5.26 3.85 23.01
C TYR A 638 4.11 4.71 23.53
N GLY A 639 3.36 5.26 22.65
CA GLY A 639 2.14 6.01 22.99
C GLY A 639 1.17 6.08 21.83
N VAL A 640 -0.03 6.55 22.14
CA VAL A 640 -1.12 6.73 21.18
C VAL A 640 -1.13 8.18 20.71
N VAL A 641 -1.20 8.36 19.39
CA VAL A 641 -1.32 9.65 18.71
C VAL A 641 -2.65 9.66 17.96
N VAL A 642 -3.32 10.79 17.95
CA VAL A 642 -4.49 11.03 17.09
C VAL A 642 -4.15 12.15 16.11
N GLY A 643 -4.47 11.96 14.85
CA GLY A 643 -4.25 12.93 13.80
C GLY A 643 -5.39 12.98 12.79
N ALA A 644 -5.26 13.89 11.83
CA ALA A 644 -6.15 13.99 10.69
C ALA A 644 -5.31 14.29 9.43
N GLY A 645 -5.57 13.56 8.35
CA GLY A 645 -4.80 13.69 7.11
C GLY A 645 -3.37 13.12 7.23
N GLU A 646 -2.42 13.75 6.58
CA GLU A 646 -1.02 13.32 6.60
C GLU A 646 -0.41 13.49 7.99
N TYR A 647 0.52 12.60 8.32
CA TYR A 647 1.24 12.67 9.59
C TYR A 647 2.17 13.90 9.61
N THR A 648 2.00 14.76 10.62
CA THR A 648 2.78 15.99 10.79
C THR A 648 3.58 16.03 12.10
N GLY A 649 3.48 15.00 12.95
CA GLY A 649 4.17 14.89 14.22
C GLY A 649 3.26 14.47 15.39
N ALA A 650 3.88 14.19 16.54
CA ALA A 650 3.19 13.68 17.72
C ALA A 650 2.77 14.83 18.66
N THR A 651 1.71 15.56 18.33
CA THR A 651 1.27 16.75 19.07
C THR A 651 0.37 16.43 20.26
N ASN A 652 -0.29 15.27 20.28
CA ASN A 652 -1.23 14.87 21.34
C ASN A 652 -0.97 13.45 21.82
N LEU A 653 0.30 13.14 22.04
CA LEU A 653 0.80 11.83 22.46
C LEU A 653 0.38 11.51 23.89
N GLU A 654 -0.28 10.37 24.08
CA GLU A 654 -0.52 9.73 25.37
C GLU A 654 0.35 8.50 25.50
N THR A 655 1.33 8.52 26.38
CA THR A 655 2.28 7.42 26.53
C THR A 655 1.69 6.22 27.26
N LEU A 656 2.08 5.02 26.82
CA LEU A 656 1.70 3.76 27.45
C LEU A 656 2.65 3.44 28.62
N LYS A 657 2.09 2.85 29.68
CA LYS A 657 2.85 2.46 30.85
C LYS A 657 3.28 1.02 30.76
N LYS A 658 4.43 0.72 31.36
CA LYS A 658 4.94 -0.63 31.49
C LYS A 658 3.92 -1.56 32.12
N SER A 659 3.73 -2.73 31.51
CA SER A 659 2.78 -3.75 31.97
C SER A 659 3.31 -5.17 31.83
N LEU A 660 4.60 -5.37 32.04
CA LEU A 660 5.24 -6.69 31.98
C LEU A 660 4.52 -7.70 32.88
N GLY A 661 4.18 -8.84 32.30
CA GLY A 661 3.52 -9.95 33.01
C GLY A 661 2.05 -9.71 33.37
N THR A 662 1.48 -8.58 32.96
CA THR A 662 0.04 -8.26 33.13
C THR A 662 -0.48 -7.48 31.96
N THR A 663 -1.66 -7.83 31.50
CA THR A 663 -2.34 -7.07 30.46
C THR A 663 -2.94 -5.80 31.05
N ALA A 664 -2.60 -4.66 30.49
CA ALA A 664 -3.18 -3.36 30.80
C ALA A 664 -4.23 -2.98 29.76
N HIS A 665 -5.13 -2.07 30.14
CA HIS A 665 -6.17 -1.55 29.28
C HIS A 665 -5.93 -0.08 28.99
N TYR A 666 -6.11 0.33 27.73
CA TYR A 666 -6.07 1.71 27.27
C TYR A 666 -7.44 2.14 26.77
N GLU A 667 -7.83 3.36 27.08
CA GLU A 667 -9.10 3.94 26.64
C GLU A 667 -8.93 5.44 26.36
N ARG A 668 -9.52 5.93 25.27
CA ARG A 668 -9.52 7.36 24.90
C ARG A 668 -10.74 7.69 24.06
N GLU A 669 -11.31 8.89 24.28
CA GLU A 669 -12.31 9.48 23.38
C GLU A 669 -11.64 10.25 22.23
N ILE A 670 -12.16 10.07 21.02
CA ILE A 670 -11.72 10.72 19.79
C ILE A 670 -12.94 11.33 19.12
N VAL A 671 -12.88 12.61 18.79
CA VAL A 671 -13.89 13.28 17.95
C VAL A 671 -13.40 13.29 16.52
N GLY A 672 -14.23 12.83 15.59
CA GLY A 672 -13.89 12.87 14.16
C GLY A 672 -13.66 14.30 13.67
N ASP A 673 -12.53 14.51 13.00
CA ASP A 673 -12.17 15.79 12.39
C ASP A 673 -13.14 16.17 11.28
N ILE A 674 -13.33 17.46 11.08
CA ILE A 674 -14.26 18.01 10.09
C ILE A 674 -13.96 17.58 8.64
N THR A 675 -12.74 17.14 8.35
CA THR A 675 -12.34 16.65 7.04
C THR A 675 -12.68 15.16 6.82
N GLY A 676 -13.06 14.42 7.88
CA GLY A 676 -13.26 12.98 7.82
C GLY A 676 -11.99 12.18 7.62
N GLN A 677 -10.82 12.74 7.90
CA GLN A 677 -9.50 12.12 7.73
C GLN A 677 -8.85 11.74 9.07
N THR A 678 -9.64 11.60 10.12
CA THR A 678 -9.14 11.21 11.45
C THR A 678 -8.60 9.81 11.44
N TRP A 679 -7.50 9.61 12.14
CA TRP A 679 -6.87 8.34 12.44
C TRP A 679 -6.26 8.36 13.83
N PHE A 680 -6.03 7.19 14.41
CA PHE A 680 -5.14 7.03 15.55
C PHE A 680 -4.04 6.06 15.21
N GLY A 681 -2.92 6.14 15.92
CA GLY A 681 -1.80 5.27 15.69
C GLY A 681 -0.90 5.11 16.90
N ILE A 682 0.03 4.20 16.80
CA ILE A 682 1.06 3.92 17.79
C ILE A 682 2.37 4.57 17.36
N TYR A 683 2.91 5.37 18.27
CA TYR A 683 4.11 6.16 18.06
C TYR A 683 5.24 5.67 18.97
N SER A 684 6.42 5.49 18.42
CA SER A 684 7.62 5.21 19.21
C SER A 684 8.23 6.55 19.66
N THR A 685 8.44 6.71 20.95
CA THR A 685 8.92 7.97 21.53
C THR A 685 10.42 8.19 21.30
N SER A 686 10.91 9.37 21.61
CA SER A 686 12.36 9.68 21.53
C SER A 686 13.20 8.87 22.52
N THR A 687 12.57 8.33 23.56
CA THR A 687 13.21 7.47 24.58
C THR A 687 13.18 6.00 24.21
N ALA A 688 12.47 5.62 23.14
CA ALA A 688 12.41 4.26 22.67
C ALA A 688 13.82 3.68 22.47
N PRO A 689 14.08 2.45 22.90
CA PRO A 689 15.37 1.81 22.71
C PRO A 689 15.69 1.63 21.24
N ASP A 690 16.91 1.92 20.84
CA ASP A 690 17.41 1.72 19.49
C ASP A 690 17.86 0.26 19.29
N LEU A 691 17.38 -0.39 18.24
CA LEU A 691 17.72 -1.76 17.86
C LEU A 691 18.72 -1.83 16.70
N GLN A 692 19.21 -0.72 16.19
CA GLN A 692 20.19 -0.73 15.09
C GLN A 692 21.43 -1.53 15.49
N GLY A 693 21.89 -2.38 14.60
CA GLY A 693 23.07 -3.23 14.79
C GLY A 693 22.83 -4.47 15.67
N VAL A 694 21.63 -4.70 16.12
CA VAL A 694 21.28 -5.90 16.87
C VAL A 694 21.01 -7.03 15.88
N ASN A 695 21.92 -7.97 15.78
CA ASN A 695 21.77 -9.19 14.99
C ASN A 695 21.42 -10.38 15.90
N SER A 696 21.05 -11.49 15.29
CA SER A 696 20.54 -12.68 15.96
C SER A 696 21.40 -13.21 17.11
N SER A 697 22.73 -13.20 16.99
CA SER A 697 23.62 -13.84 17.97
C SER A 697 23.95 -12.98 19.18
N SER A 698 23.91 -11.66 19.03
CA SER A 698 24.23 -10.70 20.08
C SER A 698 23.00 -10.03 20.69
N ALA A 699 21.88 -10.18 20.06
CA ALA A 699 20.63 -9.50 20.41
C ALA A 699 19.93 -10.09 21.62
N GLN A 700 20.17 -11.34 21.91
CA GLN A 700 19.47 -12.12 22.91
C GLN A 700 19.38 -11.45 24.28
N ALA A 701 20.48 -10.96 24.79
CA ALA A 701 20.52 -10.26 26.07
C ALA A 701 19.70 -8.96 26.07
N ASN A 702 19.34 -8.45 24.91
CA ASN A 702 18.63 -7.21 24.69
C ASN A 702 17.14 -7.40 24.40
N PHE A 703 16.68 -8.64 24.27
CA PHE A 703 15.30 -8.98 23.96
C PHE A 703 14.47 -9.37 25.18
N GLY A 704 14.74 -8.90 26.32
CA GLY A 704 14.01 -9.23 27.54
C GLY A 704 12.63 -8.59 27.65
N GLY A 705 11.90 -8.38 26.58
CA GLY A 705 10.55 -7.81 26.57
C GLY A 705 10.47 -6.29 26.74
N TYR A 706 11.54 -5.62 27.15
CA TYR A 706 11.49 -4.19 27.49
C TYR A 706 11.36 -3.23 26.28
N LYS A 707 11.53 -3.73 25.07
CA LYS A 707 11.39 -2.96 23.83
C LYS A 707 10.11 -3.28 23.05
N GLU A 708 9.36 -4.23 23.53
CA GLU A 708 8.22 -4.80 22.85
C GLU A 708 6.92 -4.10 23.25
N LEU A 709 5.96 -4.14 22.34
CA LEU A 709 4.57 -3.79 22.59
C LEU A 709 3.69 -4.83 21.92
N VAL A 710 2.71 -5.34 22.65
CA VAL A 710 1.67 -6.22 22.12
C VAL A 710 0.32 -5.56 22.35
N LEU A 711 -0.55 -5.61 21.34
CA LEU A 711 -1.90 -5.03 21.35
C LEU A 711 -2.92 -6.09 20.97
N ASP A 712 -4.08 -6.02 21.61
CA ASP A 712 -5.20 -6.90 21.35
C ASP A 712 -6.54 -6.25 21.68
N ASN A 713 -7.64 -6.91 21.30
CA ASN A 713 -9.00 -6.51 21.68
C ASN A 713 -9.29 -5.03 21.39
N LEU A 714 -8.96 -4.58 20.17
CA LEU A 714 -9.27 -3.22 19.75
C LEU A 714 -10.77 -3.04 19.61
N VAL A 715 -11.30 -2.02 20.26
CA VAL A 715 -12.70 -1.60 20.14
C VAL A 715 -12.76 -0.13 19.79
N ILE A 716 -13.54 0.19 18.76
CA ILE A 716 -13.91 1.56 18.40
C ILE A 716 -15.44 1.65 18.46
N GLU A 717 -15.95 2.42 19.40
CA GLU A 717 -17.37 2.48 19.68
C GLU A 717 -17.87 3.92 19.62
N LYS A 718 -18.96 4.16 18.87
CA LYS A 718 -19.65 5.45 18.84
C LYS A 718 -20.23 5.72 20.22
N VAL A 719 -19.89 6.86 20.78
CA VAL A 719 -20.47 7.29 22.06
C VAL A 719 -21.88 7.77 21.81
N GLU A 720 -22.85 7.09 22.43
CA GLU A 720 -24.24 7.50 22.34
C GLU A 720 -24.44 8.87 23.00
N GLN A 721 -25.01 9.80 22.27
CA GLN A 721 -25.33 11.14 22.74
C GLN A 721 -26.82 11.39 22.62
N ASN A 722 -27.42 11.93 23.66
CA ASN A 722 -28.83 12.37 23.61
C ASN A 722 -28.90 13.74 22.91
N ILE A 723 -28.99 13.73 21.58
CA ILE A 723 -29.03 14.94 20.76
C ILE A 723 -30.45 15.47 20.69
N THR A 724 -30.63 16.71 21.17
CA THR A 724 -31.90 17.44 21.20
C THR A 724 -31.69 18.90 20.78
N ILE A 725 -32.76 19.64 20.54
CA ILE A 725 -32.69 21.10 20.29
C ILE A 725 -31.95 21.80 21.45
N ASP A 726 -32.16 21.35 22.68
CA ASP A 726 -31.57 22.04 23.83
C ASP A 726 -30.05 21.76 23.91
N THR A 727 -29.63 20.52 23.67
CA THR A 727 -28.19 20.22 23.60
C THR A 727 -27.51 20.92 22.43
N LEU A 728 -28.22 21.13 21.31
CA LEU A 728 -27.68 21.89 20.18
C LEU A 728 -27.57 23.39 20.55
N LYS A 729 -28.54 23.97 21.31
CA LYS A 729 -28.41 25.33 21.83
C LYS A 729 -27.21 25.51 22.77
N ASP A 730 -26.96 24.53 23.64
CA ASP A 730 -25.79 24.55 24.53
C ASP A 730 -24.49 24.57 23.72
N LEU A 731 -24.44 23.77 22.65
CA LEU A 731 -23.31 23.74 21.75
C LEU A 731 -23.12 25.04 20.96
N ILE A 732 -24.23 25.67 20.52
CA ILE A 732 -24.23 27.00 19.93
C ILE A 732 -23.63 28.03 20.90
N ALA A 733 -24.05 28.02 22.16
CA ALA A 733 -23.52 28.93 23.17
C ALA A 733 -22.00 28.72 23.40
N THR A 734 -21.52 27.48 23.33
CA THR A 734 -20.10 27.16 23.39
C THR A 734 -19.35 27.76 22.19
N ALA A 735 -19.87 27.58 20.98
CA ALA A 735 -19.28 28.12 19.76
C ALA A 735 -19.22 29.65 19.75
N GLU A 736 -20.24 30.33 20.26
CA GLU A 736 -20.28 31.79 20.40
C GLU A 736 -19.28 32.35 21.42
N GLY A 737 -18.68 31.49 22.24
CA GLY A 737 -17.65 31.87 23.20
C GLY A 737 -16.27 32.09 22.55
N TYR A 738 -16.03 31.62 21.32
CA TYR A 738 -14.77 31.83 20.62
C TYR A 738 -14.68 33.24 20.02
N ASN A 739 -13.47 33.79 19.98
CA ASN A 739 -13.25 35.12 19.44
C ASN A 739 -12.65 35.05 18.04
N LYS A 740 -13.36 35.61 17.05
CA LYS A 740 -12.91 35.66 15.65
C LYS A 740 -11.47 36.17 15.48
N GLU A 741 -11.11 37.16 16.28
CA GLU A 741 -9.79 37.81 16.19
C GLU A 741 -8.61 36.90 16.55
N ASP A 742 -8.87 35.70 17.09
CA ASP A 742 -7.81 34.79 17.49
C ASP A 742 -7.44 33.78 16.38
N TYR A 743 -8.18 33.76 15.26
CA TYR A 743 -8.05 32.75 14.19
C TYR A 743 -7.86 33.37 12.81
N THR A 744 -7.38 32.56 11.85
CA THR A 744 -7.40 32.96 10.44
C THR A 744 -8.84 33.06 9.92
N ALA A 745 -9.07 33.86 8.88
CA ALA A 745 -10.39 33.95 8.25
C ALA A 745 -10.88 32.57 7.75
N ALA A 746 -9.99 31.74 7.21
CA ALA A 746 -10.31 30.40 6.74
C ALA A 746 -10.71 29.44 7.87
N ASP A 747 -10.03 29.50 9.01
CA ASP A 747 -10.36 28.67 10.15
C ASP A 747 -11.64 29.11 10.84
N TRP A 748 -11.78 30.42 11.01
CA TRP A 748 -13.03 30.99 11.54
C TRP A 748 -14.25 30.65 10.70
N LYS A 749 -14.12 30.68 9.37
CA LYS A 749 -15.20 30.33 8.46
C LYS A 749 -15.75 28.91 8.69
N LYS A 750 -14.91 27.94 9.01
CA LYS A 750 -15.34 26.57 9.32
C LYS A 750 -16.26 26.52 10.54
N LEU A 751 -15.94 27.29 11.58
CA LEU A 751 -16.81 27.45 12.75
C LEU A 751 -18.07 28.22 12.43
N ASP A 752 -17.99 29.34 11.71
CA ASP A 752 -19.11 30.21 11.39
C ASP A 752 -20.14 29.53 10.49
N ASP A 753 -19.69 28.76 9.48
CA ASP A 753 -20.56 27.96 8.62
C ASP A 753 -21.33 26.89 9.42
N ALA A 754 -20.67 26.19 10.31
CA ALA A 754 -21.27 25.17 11.16
C ALA A 754 -22.22 25.80 12.20
N LEU A 755 -21.84 26.93 12.78
CA LEU A 755 -22.65 27.69 13.72
C LEU A 755 -23.91 28.24 13.03
N THR A 756 -23.79 28.76 11.81
CA THR A 756 -24.92 29.21 10.98
C THR A 756 -25.90 28.08 10.74
N LYS A 757 -25.40 26.90 10.29
CA LYS A 757 -26.22 25.69 10.09
C LYS A 757 -26.97 25.30 11.36
N ALA A 758 -26.29 25.33 12.51
CA ALA A 758 -26.89 24.99 13.79
C ALA A 758 -27.98 25.98 14.20
N LYS A 759 -27.74 27.29 14.06
CA LYS A 759 -28.71 28.33 14.33
C LYS A 759 -29.94 28.24 13.42
N VAL A 760 -29.75 27.93 12.15
CA VAL A 760 -30.86 27.71 11.20
C VAL A 760 -31.67 26.49 11.65
N ALA A 761 -31.04 25.36 11.99
CA ALA A 761 -31.73 24.16 12.45
C ALA A 761 -32.58 24.40 13.71
N VAL A 762 -32.10 25.24 14.63
CA VAL A 762 -32.85 25.60 15.85
C VAL A 762 -34.04 26.56 15.58
N ASN A 763 -33.91 27.46 14.59
CA ASN A 763 -34.82 28.58 14.40
C ASN A 763 -35.75 28.46 13.19
N ARG A 764 -35.56 27.45 12.31
CA ARG A 764 -36.49 27.25 11.18
C ARG A 764 -37.82 26.65 11.63
N ASP A 765 -38.85 26.82 10.83
CA ASP A 765 -40.22 26.46 11.17
C ASP A 765 -40.46 24.96 11.34
N LYS A 766 -39.80 24.12 10.55
CA LYS A 766 -39.94 22.68 10.58
C LYS A 766 -38.54 22.04 10.58
N THR A 767 -38.14 21.48 11.69
CA THR A 767 -36.84 20.82 11.83
C THR A 767 -37.04 19.34 12.18
N SER A 768 -36.39 18.44 11.44
CA SER A 768 -36.40 17.01 11.75
C SER A 768 -35.32 16.67 12.79
N ALA A 769 -35.44 15.50 13.41
CA ALA A 769 -34.44 14.99 14.32
C ALA A 769 -33.09 14.78 13.61
N ASP A 770 -33.12 14.34 12.37
CA ASP A 770 -31.89 14.08 11.57
C ASP A 770 -31.19 15.42 11.23
N GLU A 771 -31.92 16.51 11.00
CA GLU A 771 -31.29 17.81 10.78
C GLU A 771 -30.66 18.37 12.05
N ILE A 772 -31.30 18.16 13.22
CA ILE A 772 -30.70 18.51 14.52
C ILE A 772 -29.42 17.72 14.74
N GLU A 773 -29.46 16.42 14.52
CA GLU A 773 -28.29 15.53 14.66
C GLU A 773 -27.15 15.94 13.71
N SER A 774 -27.46 16.18 12.43
CA SER A 774 -26.48 16.63 11.44
C SER A 774 -25.87 17.98 11.79
N ALA A 775 -26.67 18.91 12.30
CA ALA A 775 -26.18 20.22 12.72
C ALA A 775 -25.34 20.15 14.00
N TYR A 776 -25.69 19.26 14.91
CA TYR A 776 -24.96 19.02 16.14
C TYR A 776 -23.56 18.48 15.82
N TYR A 777 -23.45 17.42 15.00
CA TYR A 777 -22.14 16.85 14.64
C TYR A 777 -21.28 17.81 13.84
N ALA A 778 -21.86 18.56 12.90
CA ALA A 778 -21.12 19.59 12.17
C ALA A 778 -20.51 20.64 13.09
N LEU A 779 -21.30 21.13 14.05
CA LEU A 779 -20.87 22.15 15.01
C LEU A 779 -19.86 21.59 16.02
N ASN A 780 -20.08 20.37 16.51
CA ASN A 780 -19.15 19.70 17.42
C ASN A 780 -17.76 19.48 16.76
N GLY A 781 -17.73 19.04 15.50
CA GLY A 781 -16.50 18.91 14.74
C GLY A 781 -15.78 20.25 14.55
N ALA A 782 -16.52 21.30 14.21
CA ALA A 782 -15.97 22.64 14.05
C ALA A 782 -15.42 23.25 15.36
N ILE A 783 -16.09 22.99 16.49
CA ILE A 783 -15.62 23.41 17.82
C ILE A 783 -14.33 22.68 18.17
N ASN A 784 -14.26 21.36 17.95
CA ASN A 784 -13.05 20.60 18.22
C ASN A 784 -11.89 21.05 17.31
N TYR A 785 -12.19 21.33 16.05
CA TYR A 785 -11.19 21.87 15.13
C TYR A 785 -10.64 23.21 15.62
N ILE A 786 -11.50 24.17 15.91
CA ILE A 786 -11.07 25.51 16.34
C ILE A 786 -10.35 25.48 17.69
N ALA A 787 -10.78 24.60 18.60
CA ALA A 787 -10.13 24.39 19.90
C ALA A 787 -8.73 23.76 19.78
N SER A 788 -8.44 23.06 18.69
CA SER A 788 -7.11 22.46 18.45
C SER A 788 -6.09 23.45 17.91
N ILE A 789 -6.53 24.61 17.45
CA ILE A 789 -5.64 25.63 16.87
C ILE A 789 -4.89 26.33 18.01
N ASP A 790 -3.58 26.33 17.90
CA ASP A 790 -2.73 27.08 18.84
C ASP A 790 -2.84 28.58 18.54
N THR A 791 -3.45 29.31 19.47
CA THR A 791 -3.60 30.77 19.41
C THR A 791 -2.47 31.53 20.09
N ASN A 792 -1.44 30.81 20.59
CA ASN A 792 -0.25 31.48 21.18
C ASN A 792 0.45 32.30 20.09
N GLU A 793 0.76 33.53 20.39
CA GLU A 793 1.35 34.47 19.43
C GLU A 793 2.64 33.98 18.77
N GLU A 794 3.47 33.21 19.48
CA GLU A 794 4.71 32.65 18.94
C GLU A 794 4.48 31.54 17.93
N SER A 795 3.43 30.74 18.09
CA SER A 795 3.11 29.55 17.29
C SER A 795 1.93 29.70 16.34
N SER A 796 1.07 30.73 16.56
CA SER A 796 -0.10 31.01 15.72
C SER A 796 0.30 31.36 14.28
N THR A 797 -0.37 30.76 13.30
CA THR A 797 -0.17 31.05 11.87
C THR A 797 -1.01 32.21 11.35
N LYS A 798 -1.82 32.84 12.21
CA LYS A 798 -2.83 33.85 11.87
C LYS A 798 -2.30 34.99 10.99
N ASN A 799 -1.09 35.46 11.29
CA ASN A 799 -0.48 36.58 10.60
C ASN A 799 0.60 36.17 9.60
N ASP A 800 0.76 34.88 9.34
CA ASP A 800 1.80 34.41 8.42
C ASP A 800 1.48 34.83 6.99
N ILE A 801 2.46 35.41 6.31
CA ILE A 801 2.43 35.63 4.86
C ILE A 801 2.59 34.28 4.17
N SER A 802 1.89 34.06 3.07
CA SER A 802 2.00 32.84 2.27
C SER A 802 3.45 32.58 1.83
N VAL A 803 3.89 31.34 1.95
CA VAL A 803 5.21 30.90 1.45
C VAL A 803 5.21 30.55 -0.04
N GLU A 804 4.07 30.60 -0.71
CA GLU A 804 3.96 30.27 -2.14
C GLU A 804 4.78 31.24 -2.99
N GLY A 805 5.71 30.70 -3.77
CA GLY A 805 6.60 31.49 -4.62
C GLY A 805 7.74 32.21 -3.89
N VAL A 806 7.86 32.04 -2.57
CA VAL A 806 8.99 32.57 -1.79
C VAL A 806 10.25 31.76 -2.08
N ILE A 807 11.37 32.44 -2.28
CA ILE A 807 12.67 31.81 -2.54
C ILE A 807 13.55 32.00 -1.30
N ALA A 808 14.00 30.90 -0.71
CA ALA A 808 14.99 30.92 0.36
C ALA A 808 16.41 30.78 -0.19
N THR A 809 17.31 31.61 0.27
CA THR A 809 18.76 31.55 0.02
C THR A 809 19.55 31.72 1.31
N ALA A 810 20.72 31.09 1.40
CA ALA A 810 21.52 31.11 2.61
C ALA A 810 22.97 31.49 2.35
N GLY A 811 23.65 31.97 3.36
CA GLY A 811 25.07 32.25 3.30
C GLY A 811 25.93 31.00 3.23
N SER A 812 25.40 29.92 3.72
CA SER A 812 26.03 28.59 3.72
C SER A 812 24.97 27.49 3.87
N GLU A 813 25.18 26.35 3.21
CA GLU A 813 24.33 25.17 3.27
C GLU A 813 25.19 23.94 3.55
N ASP A 814 24.66 22.99 4.35
CA ASP A 814 25.31 21.69 4.52
C ASP A 814 25.08 20.81 3.30
N GLY A 815 26.09 20.15 2.82
CA GLY A 815 26.04 19.26 1.64
C GLY A 815 25.50 17.87 1.91
N GLY A 816 24.72 17.68 2.98
CA GLY A 816 24.17 16.36 3.35
C GLY A 816 25.05 15.57 4.32
N THR A 817 26.02 16.18 4.94
CA THR A 817 26.91 15.55 5.92
C THR A 817 26.15 15.07 7.16
N TYR A 818 25.08 15.79 7.51
CA TYR A 818 24.25 15.52 8.70
C TYR A 818 22.99 14.68 8.41
N GLY A 819 22.68 14.43 7.16
CA GLY A 819 21.53 13.66 6.71
C GLY A 819 20.93 14.22 5.42
N SER A 820 20.25 13.42 4.65
CA SER A 820 19.65 13.84 3.36
C SER A 820 18.52 14.87 3.51
N ASN A 821 17.93 14.96 4.69
CA ASN A 821 16.84 15.87 5.05
C ASN A 821 17.31 17.15 5.77
N ILE A 822 18.61 17.39 5.87
CA ILE A 822 19.18 18.56 6.54
C ILE A 822 20.18 19.23 5.60
N GLY A 823 20.15 20.58 5.53
CA GLY A 823 21.17 21.39 4.87
C GLY A 823 20.61 22.48 3.98
N LYS A 824 19.62 22.23 3.16
CA LYS A 824 19.19 23.19 2.12
C LYS A 824 18.35 24.33 2.67
N ALA A 825 18.53 25.54 2.11
CA ALA A 825 17.76 26.73 2.47
C ALA A 825 16.26 26.56 2.21
N GLU A 826 15.88 25.88 1.14
CA GLU A 826 14.46 25.66 0.76
C GLU A 826 13.64 24.91 1.81
N TYR A 827 14.27 24.11 2.66
CA TYR A 827 13.63 23.34 3.70
C TYR A 827 12.91 24.19 4.77
N VAL A 828 13.26 25.47 4.93
CA VAL A 828 12.55 26.34 5.90
C VAL A 828 11.15 26.76 5.45
N LEU A 829 10.72 26.38 4.23
CA LEU A 829 9.45 26.76 3.61
C LEU A 829 8.56 25.56 3.24
N ASP A 830 9.00 24.33 3.50
CA ASP A 830 8.33 23.11 2.98
C ASP A 830 7.21 22.56 3.87
N ASN A 831 6.98 23.16 5.04
CA ASN A 831 6.05 22.71 6.07
C ASN A 831 6.36 21.33 6.66
N ASP A 832 7.58 20.84 6.51
CA ASP A 832 8.05 19.59 7.10
C ASP A 832 9.03 19.86 8.23
N VAL A 833 8.57 19.79 9.46
CA VAL A 833 9.40 20.02 10.65
C VAL A 833 10.52 18.99 10.83
N THR A 834 10.57 17.95 10.02
CA THR A 834 11.62 16.92 10.02
C THR A 834 12.78 17.28 9.09
N THR A 835 12.60 18.23 8.20
CA THR A 835 13.66 18.82 7.38
C THR A 835 14.22 20.07 8.05
N ALA A 836 15.39 20.51 7.67
CA ALA A 836 15.94 21.77 8.18
C ALA A 836 17.04 22.34 7.29
N TRP A 837 17.06 23.65 7.13
CA TRP A 837 18.28 24.34 6.72
C TRP A 837 19.36 24.24 7.81
N MET A 838 20.56 23.99 7.41
CA MET A 838 21.74 24.04 8.27
C MET A 838 22.92 24.67 7.51
N THR A 839 23.66 25.51 8.18
CA THR A 839 24.94 26.01 7.64
C THR A 839 25.93 24.86 7.47
N ALA A 840 26.87 24.97 6.51
CA ALA A 840 27.82 23.90 6.18
C ALA A 840 28.53 23.36 7.43
N TYR A 841 28.44 22.05 7.60
CA TYR A 841 29.16 21.28 8.62
C TYR A 841 30.56 20.93 8.08
N SER A 842 31.54 21.69 8.47
CA SER A 842 32.93 21.29 8.27
C SER A 842 33.60 21.22 9.63
N GLY A 843 33.82 20.09 10.20
CA GLY A 843 34.36 19.72 11.53
C GLY A 843 35.04 20.77 12.44
N TYR A 844 35.40 21.91 11.92
CA TYR A 844 35.94 23.09 12.63
C TYR A 844 35.59 24.43 11.98
N ALA A 845 34.71 24.45 10.97
CA ALA A 845 34.36 25.70 10.32
C ALA A 845 33.36 26.48 11.16
N THR A 846 33.62 27.71 11.33
CA THR A 846 32.89 28.66 12.16
C THR A 846 32.03 29.54 11.26
N THR A 847 31.02 28.93 10.57
CA THR A 847 30.19 29.64 9.61
C THR A 847 29.52 30.88 10.21
N ILE A 848 29.10 30.79 11.48
CA ILE A 848 28.56 31.95 12.21
C ILE A 848 29.63 33.04 12.41
N LYS A 849 30.84 32.65 12.82
CA LYS A 849 31.94 33.63 13.01
C LYS A 849 32.42 34.25 11.70
N ASN A 850 32.28 33.57 10.60
CA ASN A 850 32.60 34.07 9.27
C ASN A 850 31.50 34.96 8.68
N GLY A 851 30.38 35.14 9.38
CA GLY A 851 29.24 35.91 8.89
C GLY A 851 28.38 35.20 7.83
N GLU A 852 28.50 33.86 7.73
CA GLU A 852 27.77 33.02 6.76
C GLU A 852 26.50 32.40 7.33
N GLY A 853 26.22 32.66 8.61
CA GLY A 853 25.05 32.10 9.33
C GLY A 853 23.77 32.88 9.07
N TRP A 854 23.45 33.17 7.81
CA TRP A 854 22.22 33.88 7.46
C TRP A 854 21.39 33.11 6.47
N ILE A 855 20.09 33.38 6.53
CA ILE A 855 19.08 32.91 5.56
C ILE A 855 18.20 34.08 5.15
N ASP A 856 17.93 34.22 3.88
CA ASP A 856 17.18 35.30 3.26
C ASP A 856 15.98 34.76 2.49
N LEU A 857 14.82 35.29 2.76
CA LEU A 857 13.55 34.95 2.13
C LEU A 857 13.15 36.07 1.16
N GLN A 858 13.11 35.77 -0.13
CA GLN A 858 12.70 36.69 -1.19
C GLN A 858 11.26 36.43 -1.59
N PHE A 859 10.41 37.41 -1.45
CA PHE A 859 9.03 37.35 -1.86
C PHE A 859 8.84 37.56 -3.36
N PRO A 860 7.78 36.92 -3.97
CA PRO A 860 7.42 37.16 -5.36
C PRO A 860 6.83 38.56 -5.59
N GLU A 861 6.25 39.19 -4.56
CA GLU A 861 5.74 40.57 -4.53
C GLU A 861 6.10 41.23 -3.21
N ALA A 862 5.94 42.55 -3.13
CA ALA A 862 6.28 43.28 -1.93
C ALA A 862 5.16 43.21 -0.88
N HIS A 863 5.53 43.05 0.39
CA HIS A 863 4.63 42.94 1.53
C HIS A 863 4.88 44.00 2.59
N THR A 864 3.86 44.25 3.43
CA THR A 864 4.08 44.90 4.72
C THR A 864 4.46 43.84 5.73
N VAL A 865 5.58 43.93 6.42
CA VAL A 865 6.06 42.92 7.38
C VAL A 865 6.24 43.50 8.77
N ASP A 866 5.91 42.76 9.83
CA ASP A 866 5.97 43.16 11.23
C ASP A 866 6.64 42.16 12.17
N GLY A 867 7.11 41.04 11.63
CA GLY A 867 7.76 40.01 12.43
C GLY A 867 8.30 38.81 11.65
N LEU A 868 9.06 38.00 12.38
CA LEU A 868 9.57 36.69 11.91
C LEU A 868 9.37 35.64 12.98
N ARG A 869 8.81 34.52 12.59
CA ARG A 869 8.74 33.31 13.41
C ARG A 869 9.79 32.31 12.98
N TYR A 870 10.46 31.70 13.93
CA TYR A 870 11.55 30.76 13.74
C TYR A 870 11.32 29.47 14.52
N LEU A 871 11.39 28.34 13.87
CA LEU A 871 11.39 27.01 14.49
C LEU A 871 12.80 26.43 14.42
N PRO A 872 13.44 26.09 15.56
CA PRO A 872 14.71 25.40 15.57
C PRO A 872 14.68 24.07 14.82
N GLY A 873 15.84 23.63 14.32
CA GLY A 873 15.93 22.37 13.60
C GLY A 873 15.57 21.15 14.46
N PRO A 874 15.24 20.01 13.81
CA PRO A 874 14.86 18.79 14.50
C PRO A 874 15.98 18.30 15.42
N VAL A 875 15.59 17.73 16.57
CA VAL A 875 16.54 17.17 17.54
C VAL A 875 17.08 15.85 17.01
N THR A 876 18.15 15.88 16.23
CA THR A 876 18.91 14.69 15.86
C THR A 876 20.15 14.59 16.73
N ALA A 877 20.42 13.42 17.30
CA ALA A 877 21.59 13.14 18.14
C ALA A 877 21.73 13.98 19.44
N GLY A 878 20.63 14.44 20.04
CA GLY A 878 20.62 15.01 21.39
C GLY A 878 21.11 16.45 21.53
N ALA A 879 21.24 17.20 20.46
CA ALA A 879 21.63 18.61 20.51
C ALA A 879 20.67 19.50 19.72
N LEU A 880 19.98 20.41 20.41
CA LEU A 880 19.24 21.49 19.77
C LEU A 880 20.26 22.52 19.27
N VAL A 881 20.25 22.81 17.96
CA VAL A 881 21.01 23.94 17.39
C VAL A 881 20.10 25.15 17.26
N THR A 882 19.71 25.71 18.40
CA THR A 882 18.88 26.92 18.45
C THR A 882 19.73 28.14 18.21
N ILE A 883 19.30 29.04 17.30
CA ILE A 883 19.86 30.37 17.16
C ILE A 883 19.64 31.13 18.48
N ALA A 884 20.73 31.65 19.06
CA ALA A 884 20.65 32.40 20.31
C ALA A 884 20.51 33.89 20.00
N ASP A 885 21.60 34.57 19.75
CA ASP A 885 21.57 35.99 19.37
C ASP A 885 21.31 36.09 17.87
N TYR A 886 20.35 36.90 17.49
CA TYR A 886 19.96 37.13 16.12
C TYR A 886 19.88 38.60 15.73
N GLU A 887 19.97 38.85 14.44
CA GLU A 887 19.62 40.13 13.83
C GLU A 887 18.72 39.86 12.62
N ILE A 888 17.65 40.68 12.44
CA ILE A 888 16.75 40.63 11.31
C ILE A 888 16.93 41.89 10.46
N TYR A 889 17.04 41.67 9.17
CA TYR A 889 17.21 42.70 8.17
C TYR A 889 16.10 42.60 7.13
N VAL A 890 15.62 43.72 6.63
CA VAL A 890 14.68 43.78 5.52
C VAL A 890 15.26 44.56 4.36
N LYS A 891 14.83 44.26 3.17
CA LYS A 891 15.09 44.99 1.94
C LYS A 891 13.76 45.37 1.32
N THR A 892 13.58 46.58 0.90
CA THR A 892 12.37 47.12 0.29
C THR A 892 12.50 47.21 -1.23
N ALA A 893 11.40 47.33 -1.93
CA ALA A 893 11.37 47.50 -3.39
C ALA A 893 12.10 48.80 -3.84
N ASP A 894 12.16 49.80 -2.95
CA ASP A 894 12.75 51.09 -3.23
C ASP A 894 14.25 51.17 -2.93
N SER A 895 14.85 50.15 -2.33
CA SER A 895 16.25 50.14 -1.89
C SER A 895 16.93 48.80 -2.18
N ALA A 896 18.19 48.88 -2.65
CA ALA A 896 19.01 47.68 -2.81
C ALA A 896 19.70 47.24 -1.49
N ASP A 897 19.68 48.07 -0.48
CA ASP A 897 20.39 47.87 0.80
C ASP A 897 19.49 47.24 1.84
N TYR A 898 20.06 46.31 2.63
CA TYR A 898 19.40 45.74 3.80
C TYR A 898 19.48 46.69 5.00
N VAL A 899 18.35 46.84 5.68
CA VAL A 899 18.26 47.65 6.91
C VAL A 899 17.94 46.72 8.07
N LYS A 900 18.70 46.82 9.16
CA LYS A 900 18.41 46.07 10.39
C LYS A 900 17.15 46.63 11.05
N VAL A 901 16.19 45.70 11.35
CA VAL A 901 14.88 46.06 11.90
C VAL A 901 14.66 45.48 13.29
N SER A 902 15.36 44.40 13.63
CA SER A 902 15.23 43.75 14.95
C SER A 902 16.51 43.03 15.33
N ASP A 903 16.75 42.91 16.62
CA ASP A 903 17.73 42.00 17.20
C ASP A 903 17.24 41.49 18.56
N GLY A 904 17.83 40.40 19.02
CA GLY A 904 17.43 39.81 20.30
C GLY A 904 18.13 38.51 20.58
N THR A 905 17.66 37.81 21.59
CA THR A 905 18.16 36.50 22.02
C THR A 905 17.01 35.57 22.27
N TRP A 906 17.02 34.41 21.65
CA TRP A 906 16.01 33.34 21.85
C TRP A 906 16.45 32.32 22.91
N GLU A 907 15.46 31.68 23.55
CA GLU A 907 15.69 30.60 24.51
C GLU A 907 16.00 29.28 23.82
N ASN A 908 16.68 28.35 24.51
CA ASN A 908 17.04 27.03 23.99
C ASN A 908 15.91 26.03 24.18
N THR A 909 14.85 26.16 23.43
CA THR A 909 13.69 25.24 23.40
C THR A 909 13.40 24.84 21.96
N SER A 910 12.70 23.73 21.78
CA SER A 910 12.25 23.25 20.46
C SER A 910 10.97 23.92 19.95
N SER A 911 10.38 24.84 20.72
CA SER A 911 9.17 25.56 20.35
C SER A 911 9.48 26.71 19.38
N TRP A 912 8.44 27.17 18.70
CA TRP A 912 8.49 28.38 17.90
C TRP A 912 9.01 29.59 18.68
N LYS A 913 9.70 30.46 18.01
CA LYS A 913 10.21 31.73 18.51
C LYS A 913 9.67 32.86 17.66
N MET A 914 9.42 34.01 18.27
CA MET A 914 8.94 35.20 17.58
C MET A 914 9.91 36.37 17.76
N ALA A 915 10.18 37.10 16.70
CA ALA A 915 10.78 38.39 16.72
C ALA A 915 9.83 39.41 16.09
N LYS A 916 9.43 40.41 16.83
CA LYS A 916 8.56 41.48 16.38
C LYS A 916 9.31 42.76 16.12
N PHE A 917 8.80 43.56 15.20
CA PHE A 917 9.25 44.90 14.91
C PHE A 917 8.11 45.78 14.37
N ASP A 918 8.30 47.09 14.33
CA ASP A 918 7.28 47.99 13.76
C ASP A 918 7.04 47.64 12.29
N PRO A 919 5.77 47.69 11.81
CA PRO A 919 5.44 47.38 10.43
C PRO A 919 6.24 48.15 9.41
N ILE A 920 6.79 47.47 8.40
CA ILE A 920 7.57 48.05 7.32
C ILE A 920 6.91 47.70 5.99
N GLU A 921 6.58 48.71 5.22
CA GLU A 921 5.93 48.59 3.92
C GLU A 921 6.93 48.29 2.79
N ASN A 922 6.40 47.70 1.71
CA ASN A 922 7.11 47.41 0.45
C ASN A 922 8.36 46.50 0.62
N VAL A 923 8.35 45.56 1.57
CA VAL A 923 9.43 44.62 1.80
C VAL A 923 9.43 43.52 0.73
N THR A 924 10.60 43.32 0.10
CA THR A 924 10.81 42.26 -0.90
C THR A 924 11.68 41.12 -0.37
N ASN A 925 12.46 41.37 0.69
CA ASN A 925 13.30 40.34 1.30
C ASN A 925 13.35 40.53 2.82
N VAL A 926 13.37 39.39 3.53
CA VAL A 926 13.63 39.34 4.98
C VAL A 926 14.78 38.38 5.23
N LYS A 927 15.84 38.89 5.92
CA LYS A 927 17.04 38.12 6.22
C LYS A 927 17.19 37.91 7.72
N LEU A 928 17.32 36.69 8.15
CA LEU A 928 17.70 36.29 9.50
C LEU A 928 19.19 36.02 9.53
N LEU A 929 19.93 36.71 10.42
CA LEU A 929 21.34 36.47 10.67
C LEU A 929 21.54 35.94 12.09
N ALA A 930 22.06 34.74 12.20
CA ALA A 930 22.48 34.12 13.45
C ALA A 930 23.83 34.74 13.88
N LYS A 931 23.84 35.31 15.06
CA LYS A 931 25.04 35.85 15.69
C LYS A 931 25.72 34.85 16.61
N SER A 932 24.91 34.00 17.22
CA SER A 932 25.37 32.95 18.12
C SER A 932 24.34 31.81 18.14
N THR A 933 24.74 30.63 18.60
CA THR A 933 23.84 29.51 18.88
C THR A 933 24.05 28.98 20.30
N LYS A 934 23.01 28.34 20.86
CA LYS A 934 23.02 27.93 22.28
C LYS A 934 23.97 26.78 22.59
N VAL A 935 24.25 25.87 21.68
CA VAL A 935 25.06 24.69 21.96
C VAL A 935 26.43 24.82 21.35
N TYR A 936 26.81 25.04 20.25
CA TYR A 936 28.19 24.99 19.73
C TYR A 936 28.70 26.28 19.12
N ASN A 937 27.84 27.24 18.85
CA ASN A 937 28.20 28.55 18.26
C ASN A 937 29.02 28.46 16.96
N TRP A 938 28.86 27.35 16.20
CA TRP A 938 29.63 27.09 14.98
C TRP A 938 28.76 27.10 13.72
N TRP A 939 27.51 26.65 13.83
CA TRP A 939 26.55 26.57 12.73
C TRP A 939 25.14 26.91 13.23
N ALA A 940 24.29 27.38 12.30
CA ALA A 940 22.90 27.66 12.53
C ALA A 940 22.02 26.63 11.84
N MET A 941 20.82 26.42 12.37
CA MET A 941 19.80 25.51 11.84
C MET A 941 18.42 26.13 12.03
N ALA A 942 17.54 25.91 11.06
CA ALA A 942 16.13 26.25 11.15
C ALA A 942 15.29 25.15 10.46
N ALA A 943 14.29 24.61 11.14
CA ALA A 943 13.31 23.75 10.50
C ALA A 943 12.34 24.58 9.67
N GLU A 944 11.81 25.67 10.26
CA GLU A 944 10.85 26.51 9.58
C GLU A 944 11.09 27.99 9.88
N ILE A 945 10.81 28.84 8.91
CA ILE A 945 10.77 30.30 9.06
C ILE A 945 9.49 30.83 8.41
N ARG A 946 8.77 31.66 9.12
CA ARG A 946 7.59 32.37 8.63
C ARG A 946 7.74 33.87 8.87
N ILE A 947 7.24 34.66 7.96
CA ILE A 947 7.18 36.11 8.06
C ILE A 947 5.76 36.53 8.35
N THR A 948 5.56 37.48 9.24
CA THR A 948 4.24 37.91 9.67
C THR A 948 3.89 39.32 9.20
N SER A 949 2.58 39.52 9.00
CA SER A 949 1.96 40.81 8.69
C SER A 949 0.56 40.89 9.31
N ALA A 950 0.43 41.57 10.41
CA ALA A 950 -0.90 41.83 10.97
C ALA A 950 -1.74 42.77 10.07
N ALA A 951 -1.09 43.60 9.25
CA ALA A 951 -1.76 44.49 8.33
C ALA A 951 -2.36 43.79 7.10
N GLU A 952 -1.75 42.67 6.69
CA GLU A 952 -2.16 41.84 5.53
C GLU A 952 -2.97 40.60 5.95
N ALA A 953 -3.09 40.33 7.24
CA ALA A 953 -3.99 39.29 7.73
C ALA A 953 -5.40 39.57 7.20
N THR A 954 -5.83 38.74 6.27
CA THR A 954 -7.01 38.94 5.46
C THR A 954 -8.25 39.09 6.34
N THR A 955 -8.80 40.28 6.37
CA THR A 955 -10.20 40.49 6.71
C THR A 955 -11.01 40.17 5.46
N ASP A 956 -11.32 38.92 5.23
CA ASP A 956 -12.25 38.51 4.17
C ASP A 956 -13.59 39.16 4.48
N THR A 957 -13.96 40.17 3.69
CA THR A 957 -15.36 40.66 3.65
C THR A 957 -16.12 39.63 2.84
N GLU A 958 -16.70 38.65 3.53
CA GLU A 958 -17.55 37.60 2.94
C GLU A 958 -18.67 38.27 2.13
N VAL A 959 -18.71 38.06 0.83
CA VAL A 959 -19.83 38.43 -0.01
C VAL A 959 -20.92 37.39 0.20
N VAL A 960 -21.98 37.75 0.91
CA VAL A 960 -23.13 36.86 1.17
C VAL A 960 -23.79 36.45 -0.14
N ASP A 961 -23.73 35.17 -0.49
CA ASP A 961 -24.37 34.63 -1.68
C ASP A 961 -25.86 34.42 -1.48
N LYS A 962 -26.67 35.20 -2.21
CA LYS A 962 -28.14 35.13 -2.20
C LYS A 962 -28.73 34.37 -3.39
N SER A 963 -27.93 33.76 -4.24
CA SER A 963 -28.40 33.12 -5.47
C SER A 963 -29.43 32.02 -5.19
N GLY A 964 -29.12 31.09 -4.26
CA GLY A 964 -30.02 30.00 -3.89
C GLY A 964 -31.38 30.48 -3.34
N LEU A 965 -31.39 31.55 -2.54
CA LEU A 965 -32.63 32.14 -2.05
C LEU A 965 -33.42 32.81 -3.19
N THR A 966 -32.74 33.47 -4.13
CA THR A 966 -33.36 34.10 -5.30
C THR A 966 -33.99 33.06 -6.22
N ASP A 967 -33.33 31.93 -6.46
CA ASP A 967 -33.88 30.85 -7.26
C ASP A 967 -35.10 30.20 -6.61
N ALA A 968 -35.01 29.87 -5.32
CA ALA A 968 -36.15 29.35 -4.56
C ALA A 968 -37.35 30.29 -4.54
N LEU A 969 -37.13 31.63 -4.44
CA LEU A 969 -38.16 32.64 -4.57
C LEU A 969 -38.83 32.62 -5.95
N ALA A 970 -38.06 32.45 -7.02
CA ALA A 970 -38.58 32.37 -8.37
C ALA A 970 -39.47 31.13 -8.55
N GLU A 971 -39.07 30.00 -8.01
CA GLU A 971 -39.85 28.76 -8.01
C GLU A 971 -41.14 28.90 -7.20
N ALA A 972 -41.04 29.42 -5.98
CA ALA A 972 -42.21 29.62 -5.12
C ALA A 972 -43.28 30.56 -5.74
N LYS A 973 -42.83 31.63 -6.41
CA LYS A 973 -43.71 32.56 -7.13
C LYS A 973 -44.34 31.97 -8.38
N ALA A 974 -43.77 30.92 -8.96
CA ALA A 974 -44.31 30.24 -10.14
C ALA A 974 -45.44 29.25 -9.78
N LEU A 975 -45.67 28.96 -8.50
CA LEU A 975 -46.74 28.07 -8.04
C LEU A 975 -48.12 28.74 -8.26
N ASN A 976 -49.13 27.90 -8.51
CA ASN A 976 -50.50 28.41 -8.79
C ASN A 976 -51.37 28.25 -7.53
N GLU A 977 -51.97 29.36 -7.08
CA GLU A 977 -52.87 29.41 -5.91
C GLU A 977 -53.97 28.35 -5.96
N ALA A 978 -54.50 28.07 -7.16
CA ALA A 978 -55.59 27.13 -7.34
C ALA A 978 -55.27 25.66 -6.97
N ASP A 979 -54.01 25.34 -6.89
CA ASP A 979 -53.52 23.99 -6.60
C ASP A 979 -53.33 23.73 -5.08
N TYR A 980 -53.56 24.75 -4.24
CA TYR A 980 -53.32 24.73 -2.80
C TYR A 980 -54.56 25.15 -1.99
N THR A 981 -54.59 24.88 -0.70
CA THR A 981 -55.61 25.41 0.20
C THR A 981 -55.33 26.87 0.47
N ALA A 982 -56.37 27.64 0.75
CA ALA A 982 -56.24 29.07 1.10
C ALA A 982 -55.33 29.28 2.31
N GLU A 983 -55.29 28.33 3.25
CA GLU A 983 -54.47 28.40 4.46
C GLU A 983 -52.99 28.14 4.13
N SER A 984 -52.67 27.09 3.36
CA SER A 984 -51.29 26.80 2.94
C SER A 984 -50.74 27.89 2.02
N TRP A 985 -51.56 28.40 1.11
CA TRP A 985 -51.19 29.50 0.23
C TRP A 985 -50.85 30.80 1.00
N ALA A 986 -51.62 31.12 2.04
CA ALA A 986 -51.33 32.28 2.89
C ALA A 986 -50.01 32.15 3.65
N VAL A 987 -49.68 30.93 4.11
CA VAL A 987 -48.38 30.64 4.74
C VAL A 987 -47.25 30.87 3.75
N LEU A 988 -47.35 30.28 2.55
CA LEU A 988 -46.36 30.44 1.49
C LEU A 988 -46.12 31.92 1.12
N GLN A 989 -47.25 32.71 0.96
CA GLN A 989 -47.13 34.14 0.64
C GLN A 989 -46.39 34.92 1.73
N THR A 990 -46.61 34.60 3.01
CA THR A 990 -45.90 35.23 4.13
C THR A 990 -44.37 34.90 4.06
N LYS A 991 -44.01 33.68 3.67
CA LYS A 991 -42.60 33.31 3.54
C LYS A 991 -41.95 33.92 2.29
N ILE A 992 -42.66 34.06 1.19
CA ILE A 992 -42.22 34.80 0.02
C ILE A 992 -41.90 36.25 0.37
N GLU A 993 -42.79 36.96 1.10
CA GLU A 993 -42.54 38.33 1.53
C GLU A 993 -41.32 38.46 2.44
N ALA A 994 -41.14 37.52 3.38
CA ALA A 994 -39.99 37.49 4.27
C ALA A 994 -38.68 37.25 3.49
N ALA A 995 -38.66 36.29 2.54
CA ALA A 995 -37.50 35.98 1.71
C ALA A 995 -37.13 37.15 0.78
N GLU A 996 -38.15 37.85 0.19
CA GLU A 996 -37.91 39.06 -0.59
C GLU A 996 -37.24 40.17 0.24
N ALA A 997 -37.67 40.34 1.49
CA ALA A 997 -37.06 41.33 2.39
C ALA A 997 -35.58 41.03 2.63
N VAL A 998 -35.20 39.75 2.78
CA VAL A 998 -33.79 39.32 2.97
C VAL A 998 -32.98 39.51 1.69
N VAL A 999 -33.53 39.15 0.51
CA VAL A 999 -32.82 39.34 -0.78
C VAL A 999 -32.53 40.85 -0.99
N ASN A 1000 -33.46 41.71 -0.65
CA ASN A 1000 -33.36 43.18 -0.83
C ASN A 1000 -32.55 43.90 0.27
N ASN A 1001 -32.24 43.23 1.36
CA ASN A 1001 -31.43 43.79 2.43
C ASN A 1001 -29.93 43.67 2.12
N ALA A 1002 -29.25 44.82 1.91
CA ALA A 1002 -27.80 44.82 1.62
C ALA A 1002 -26.97 44.31 2.81
N ASP A 1003 -27.46 44.43 4.03
CA ASP A 1003 -26.78 44.02 5.26
C ASP A 1003 -27.22 42.62 5.76
N ALA A 1004 -27.95 41.85 4.94
CA ALA A 1004 -28.34 40.50 5.32
C ALA A 1004 -27.11 39.60 5.51
N THR A 1005 -27.08 38.90 6.62
CA THR A 1005 -26.01 37.94 6.94
C THR A 1005 -26.23 36.60 6.23
N ASN A 1006 -25.22 35.75 6.19
CA ASN A 1006 -25.33 34.36 5.69
C ASN A 1006 -26.43 33.60 6.48
N TYR A 1007 -26.51 33.78 7.77
CA TYR A 1007 -27.58 33.21 8.60
C TYR A 1007 -29.00 33.69 8.15
N ASP A 1008 -29.22 34.99 7.90
CA ASP A 1008 -30.50 35.50 7.44
C ASP A 1008 -30.93 34.86 6.12
N VAL A 1009 -29.97 34.70 5.18
CA VAL A 1009 -30.23 34.10 3.87
C VAL A 1009 -30.59 32.63 4.01
N GLN A 1010 -29.81 31.86 4.78
CA GLN A 1010 -30.02 30.43 4.99
C GLN A 1010 -31.33 30.14 5.75
N LEU A 1011 -31.64 30.92 6.76
CA LEU A 1011 -32.92 30.78 7.50
C LEU A 1011 -34.13 31.11 6.62
N ALA A 1012 -34.05 32.18 5.82
CA ALA A 1012 -35.13 32.56 4.91
C ALA A 1012 -35.34 31.47 3.83
N LEU A 1013 -34.26 30.92 3.28
CA LEU A 1013 -34.33 29.82 2.34
C LEU A 1013 -34.97 28.57 2.96
N ALA A 1014 -34.51 28.15 4.14
CA ALA A 1014 -35.07 27.00 4.86
C ALA A 1014 -36.58 27.17 5.12
N ASN A 1015 -37.01 28.34 5.63
CA ASN A 1015 -38.40 28.62 5.93
C ASN A 1015 -39.28 28.74 4.66
N LEU A 1016 -38.73 29.20 3.54
CA LEU A 1016 -39.43 29.24 2.26
C LEU A 1016 -39.67 27.82 1.71
N VAL A 1017 -38.66 26.95 1.85
CA VAL A 1017 -38.76 25.53 1.45
C VAL A 1017 -39.72 24.76 2.35
N ASP A 1018 -39.80 25.09 3.65
CA ASP A 1018 -40.71 24.45 4.61
C ASP A 1018 -42.18 24.83 4.39
N ALA A 1019 -42.43 25.93 3.73
CA ALA A 1019 -43.78 26.47 3.54
C ALA A 1019 -44.56 25.76 2.44
#